data_f111f0a1350ee4bb132f68c6d41401b2
#
_entry.id   f111f0a1350ee4bb132f68c6d41401b2
#
_cell.length_a   1.000
_cell.length_b   1.000
_cell.length_c   1.000
_cell.angle_alpha   90.00
_cell.angle_beta   90.00
_cell.angle_gamma   90.00
#
_symmetry.space_group_name_H-M   'P 1'
#
loop_
_entity.id
_entity.type
_entity.pdbx_description
1 polymer ?
#
loop_
_entity_poly.entity_id
_entity_poly.type
_entity_poly.pdbx_seq_one_letter_code
_entity_poly.pdbx_strand_id
1 'polypeptide(L)'
;MSMKFTSTLTALSMALLVACSSSSSATATKVVVPEPAAVDNNFVTQQGNKLMLNGKEYRIAGTNNYYMHYGELSMIRDVLDDAKAMGINTLRVWGFMDGVNHGHTMQPEPYKYEKSGAANSYDKLDYTIAEAKKRGIRLVIAFTNNWGDFGGMPQYVEWFKAGHHDDFYKNEKIKACFKAYINNLVNHKNKYTGVVNKDEPTIMTWELANEPRAQSDKSGRTLYNWAKEMSDYVRSVAPNQLIALGTEGFFARSGSDDWCYNGNDGIDWDKNITLPNINYGTLHLYPETWIKPNIEQFGTKWIKDHAAAARRANKPVVLEEYGVTATAPIDRAYVYKKWTDVSYNEGLSGTMFWILTSSDPTKGDKLYPDYDGFRVLNDGSLTAQVLTEHNLKMRDLPVDEPNRLFIASPVKDAKVTAEQVEIKAYPTAKEGTKVEKVTLRNLLTQANYTLSDTDGDGTYEATIPVTELGYGEQKFQAKAKFTVGDDVSTNFQFETLQKIVGQNAVSSYDFKDGAQGWEKEGTWQADWTGNGLEVSNDLGSPMLKLSAKMSGKNDWEEIKFRNSHVQDLVKCNKLKFTVYIPTKYTDGKGGVRHYAALGDGWVKLDTDKNNKDLESLDKVTLNGVECYKQTLEIKIANAENKSPDVFICLVGNKMAFDGSMYVSDVEFSEPIFEK
;
A
#
# COMPACT_ATOMS: atom_id res chain seq x y z
N MET A 1 -5.10 -54.94 53.41
CA MET A 1 -5.51 -54.09 54.53
C MET A 1 -5.36 -52.64 54.06
N SER A 2 -6.45 -52.02 53.73
CA SER A 2 -6.62 -50.73 53.09
C SER A 2 -6.70 -49.63 54.15
N MET A 3 -5.93 -48.58 54.03
CA MET A 3 -6.18 -47.36 54.80
C MET A 3 -6.39 -46.18 53.84
N LYS A 4 -7.58 -45.68 53.80
CA LYS A 4 -7.99 -44.44 53.12
C LYS A 4 -7.59 -43.27 54.00
N PHE A 5 -6.87 -42.28 53.43
CA PHE A 5 -6.75 -40.97 54.00
C PHE A 5 -7.59 -39.97 53.20
N THR A 6 -8.61 -39.45 53.83
CA THR A 6 -9.43 -38.31 53.41
C THR A 6 -8.75 -37.03 53.86
N SER A 7 -8.34 -36.17 52.95
CA SER A 7 -7.93 -34.81 53.24
C SER A 7 -8.95 -33.83 52.67
N THR A 8 -9.63 -33.16 53.54
CA THR A 8 -10.53 -32.02 53.29
C THR A 8 -9.69 -30.81 52.91
N LEU A 9 -9.82 -30.35 51.66
CA LEU A 9 -9.28 -29.04 51.23
C LEU A 9 -10.41 -28.05 51.25
N THR A 10 -10.31 -27.05 52.10
CA THR A 10 -11.16 -25.86 52.16
C THR A 10 -10.81 -24.99 50.96
N ALA A 11 -11.76 -24.82 50.06
CA ALA A 11 -11.66 -23.91 48.93
C ALA A 11 -11.94 -22.47 49.39
N LEU A 12 -10.87 -21.63 49.32
CA LEU A 12 -10.99 -20.19 49.46
C LEU A 12 -11.36 -19.63 48.07
N SER A 13 -12.60 -19.25 47.88
CA SER A 13 -13.09 -18.62 46.64
C SER A 13 -12.59 -17.17 46.59
N MET A 14 -11.53 -16.93 45.83
CA MET A 14 -11.19 -15.60 45.33
C MET A 14 -12.11 -15.28 44.16
N ALA A 15 -13.08 -14.37 44.40
CA ALA A 15 -13.86 -13.81 43.32
C ALA A 15 -12.97 -12.87 42.47
N LEU A 16 -12.49 -13.34 41.34
CA LEU A 16 -11.97 -12.48 40.29
C LEU A 16 -13.17 -11.74 39.68
N LEU A 17 -13.26 -10.46 39.94
CA LEU A 17 -14.08 -9.56 39.15
C LEU A 17 -13.45 -9.46 37.76
N VAL A 18 -13.91 -10.28 36.83
CA VAL A 18 -13.72 -10.08 35.40
C VAL A 18 -14.60 -8.90 35.03
N ALA A 19 -14.01 -7.73 34.90
CA ALA A 19 -14.63 -6.61 34.23
C ALA A 19 -14.86 -7.01 32.76
N CYS A 20 -16.05 -7.51 32.44
CA CYS A 20 -16.52 -7.62 31.07
C CYS A 20 -16.50 -6.20 30.48
N SER A 21 -15.48 -5.90 29.66
CA SER A 21 -15.59 -4.84 28.68
C SER A 21 -16.70 -5.26 27.72
N SER A 22 -17.90 -4.71 27.91
CA SER A 22 -18.96 -4.78 26.92
C SER A 22 -18.51 -3.94 25.71
N SER A 23 -17.73 -4.55 24.81
CA SER A 23 -17.80 -4.16 23.41
C SER A 23 -19.26 -4.39 23.03
N SER A 24 -20.00 -3.34 22.73
CA SER A 24 -21.28 -3.46 22.05
C SER A 24 -20.98 -4.14 20.71
N SER A 25 -21.12 -5.46 20.68
CA SER A 25 -21.22 -6.18 19.44
C SER A 25 -22.50 -5.68 18.77
N ALA A 26 -22.36 -4.70 17.89
CA ALA A 26 -23.37 -4.48 16.89
C ALA A 26 -23.58 -5.85 16.25
N THR A 27 -24.75 -6.43 16.45
CA THR A 27 -25.16 -7.66 15.78
C THR A 27 -25.01 -7.37 14.30
N ALA A 28 -24.03 -8.02 13.66
CA ALA A 28 -23.75 -7.82 12.25
C ALA A 28 -25.02 -8.17 11.49
N THR A 29 -25.75 -7.17 11.04
CA THR A 29 -26.91 -7.37 10.18
C THR A 29 -26.35 -7.91 8.89
N LYS A 30 -26.63 -9.18 8.58
CA LYS A 30 -26.13 -9.80 7.35
C LYS A 30 -26.71 -9.04 6.16
N VAL A 31 -25.86 -8.37 5.41
CA VAL A 31 -26.26 -7.69 4.17
C VAL A 31 -26.79 -8.73 3.20
N VAL A 32 -28.03 -8.56 2.74
CA VAL A 32 -28.66 -9.49 1.79
C VAL A 32 -28.27 -9.08 0.37
N VAL A 33 -27.44 -9.87 -0.28
CA VAL A 33 -27.06 -9.68 -1.68
C VAL A 33 -27.99 -10.52 -2.57
N PRO A 34 -28.73 -9.90 -3.52
CA PRO A 34 -29.57 -10.64 -4.45
C PRO A 34 -28.73 -11.59 -5.34
N GLU A 35 -29.27 -12.76 -5.62
CA GLU A 35 -28.64 -13.74 -6.51
C GLU A 35 -28.48 -13.14 -7.91
N PRO A 36 -27.26 -13.00 -8.45
CA PRO A 36 -27.05 -12.44 -9.78
C PRO A 36 -27.41 -13.46 -10.86
N ALA A 37 -27.95 -12.97 -11.96
CA ALA A 37 -28.05 -13.76 -13.17
C ALA A 37 -26.68 -13.98 -13.80
N ALA A 38 -26.49 -15.09 -14.53
CA ALA A 38 -25.28 -15.30 -15.33
C ALA A 38 -25.09 -14.15 -16.34
N VAL A 39 -23.83 -13.91 -16.75
CA VAL A 39 -23.52 -12.90 -17.77
C VAL A 39 -24.23 -13.24 -19.08
N ASP A 40 -24.99 -12.29 -19.60
CA ASP A 40 -25.66 -12.39 -20.88
C ASP A 40 -24.71 -12.24 -22.09
N ASN A 41 -25.26 -12.27 -23.29
CA ASN A 41 -24.48 -12.17 -24.53
C ASN A 41 -24.22 -10.71 -24.98
N ASN A 42 -24.55 -9.72 -24.16
CA ASN A 42 -24.38 -8.32 -24.51
C ASN A 42 -23.10 -7.74 -23.93
N PHE A 43 -22.44 -6.89 -24.68
CA PHE A 43 -21.24 -6.20 -24.24
C PHE A 43 -21.60 -4.89 -23.52
N VAL A 44 -20.79 -4.55 -22.51
CA VAL A 44 -20.82 -3.21 -21.93
C VAL A 44 -20.23 -2.24 -22.96
N THR A 45 -20.89 -1.11 -23.14
CA THR A 45 -20.48 -0.05 -24.09
C THR A 45 -20.25 1.27 -23.36
N GLN A 46 -19.58 2.22 -24.00
CA GLN A 46 -19.43 3.58 -23.50
C GLN A 46 -20.39 4.52 -24.22
N GLN A 47 -21.09 5.38 -23.47
CA GLN A 47 -21.90 6.46 -24.01
C GLN A 47 -21.64 7.75 -23.22
N GLY A 48 -20.88 8.68 -23.81
CA GLY A 48 -20.45 9.88 -23.10
C GLY A 48 -19.59 9.50 -21.87
N ASN A 49 -19.97 10.03 -20.73
CA ASN A 49 -19.30 9.75 -19.44
C ASN A 49 -19.88 8.55 -18.67
N LYS A 50 -20.63 7.67 -19.33
CA LYS A 50 -21.28 6.50 -18.71
C LYS A 50 -20.87 5.20 -19.41
N LEU A 51 -20.84 4.13 -18.63
CA LEU A 51 -20.85 2.77 -19.15
C LEU A 51 -22.30 2.28 -19.22
N MET A 52 -22.65 1.55 -20.28
CA MET A 52 -24.01 1.13 -20.55
C MET A 52 -24.09 -0.36 -20.84
N LEU A 53 -25.11 -1.03 -20.30
CA LEU A 53 -25.44 -2.42 -20.59
C LEU A 53 -26.96 -2.55 -20.77
N ASN A 54 -27.41 -3.09 -21.90
CA ASN A 54 -28.84 -3.30 -22.17
C ASN A 54 -29.69 -2.01 -22.03
N GLY A 55 -29.13 -0.87 -22.43
CA GLY A 55 -29.82 0.43 -22.36
C GLY A 55 -29.87 1.06 -20.96
N LYS A 56 -29.25 0.42 -19.96
CA LYS A 56 -29.13 0.93 -18.59
C LYS A 56 -27.69 1.31 -18.28
N GLU A 57 -27.50 2.23 -17.34
CA GLU A 57 -26.18 2.53 -16.81
C GLU A 57 -25.59 1.30 -16.11
N TYR A 58 -24.37 0.96 -16.45
CA TYR A 58 -23.58 -0.09 -15.80
C TYR A 58 -22.50 0.55 -14.95
N ARG A 59 -22.58 0.40 -13.64
CA ARG A 59 -21.55 0.85 -12.73
C ARG A 59 -20.74 -0.35 -12.24
N ILE A 60 -19.44 -0.20 -12.22
CA ILE A 60 -18.50 -1.22 -11.72
C ILE A 60 -18.54 -1.21 -10.20
N ALA A 61 -19.02 -2.30 -9.61
CA ALA A 61 -18.86 -2.66 -8.21
C ALA A 61 -17.84 -3.79 -8.17
N GLY A 62 -16.60 -3.49 -7.81
CA GLY A 62 -15.52 -4.40 -8.15
C GLY A 62 -14.45 -4.63 -7.10
N THR A 63 -13.55 -5.53 -7.47
CA THR A 63 -12.32 -5.83 -6.75
C THR A 63 -11.26 -6.34 -7.73
N ASN A 64 -10.04 -6.52 -7.22
CA ASN A 64 -8.91 -7.09 -7.93
C ASN A 64 -8.52 -8.45 -7.36
N ASN A 65 -7.95 -9.31 -8.21
CA ASN A 65 -7.23 -10.50 -7.77
C ASN A 65 -6.20 -10.96 -8.80
N TYR A 66 -4.94 -11.03 -8.40
CA TYR A 66 -3.82 -11.32 -9.29
C TYR A 66 -3.53 -12.80 -9.48
N TYR A 67 -4.03 -13.72 -8.64
CA TYR A 67 -3.70 -15.13 -8.76
C TYR A 67 -4.73 -15.98 -9.54
N MET A 68 -5.72 -15.36 -10.19
CA MET A 68 -6.78 -16.05 -10.93
C MET A 68 -6.28 -16.84 -12.15
N HIS A 69 -5.10 -16.54 -12.65
CA HIS A 69 -4.52 -17.21 -13.85
C HIS A 69 -3.45 -18.26 -13.52
N TYR A 70 -3.18 -18.50 -12.21
CA TYR A 70 -2.27 -19.60 -11.79
C TYR A 70 -2.73 -20.33 -10.50
N GLY A 71 -3.63 -19.78 -9.76
CA GLY A 71 -4.19 -20.39 -8.54
C GLY A 71 -4.85 -21.75 -8.81
N GLU A 72 -5.03 -22.54 -7.75
CA GLU A 72 -5.80 -23.77 -7.86
C GLU A 72 -7.27 -23.48 -8.20
N LEU A 73 -7.95 -24.43 -8.89
CA LEU A 73 -9.33 -24.21 -9.33
C LEU A 73 -10.31 -23.95 -8.18
N SER A 74 -10.05 -24.51 -7.00
CA SER A 74 -10.81 -24.20 -5.77
C SER A 74 -10.62 -22.74 -5.35
N MET A 75 -9.38 -22.22 -5.33
CA MET A 75 -9.09 -20.83 -4.97
C MET A 75 -9.81 -19.86 -5.92
N ILE A 76 -9.82 -20.16 -7.21
CA ILE A 76 -10.54 -19.37 -8.22
C ILE A 76 -12.05 -19.32 -7.89
N ARG A 77 -12.66 -20.48 -7.57
CA ARG A 77 -14.08 -20.53 -7.19
C ARG A 77 -14.35 -19.76 -5.91
N ASP A 78 -13.53 -19.97 -4.89
CA ASP A 78 -13.72 -19.35 -3.58
C ASP A 78 -13.67 -17.81 -3.67
N VAL A 79 -12.71 -17.24 -4.42
CA VAL A 79 -12.66 -15.79 -4.67
C VAL A 79 -13.93 -15.32 -5.40
N LEU A 80 -14.39 -16.04 -6.42
CA LEU A 80 -15.58 -15.67 -7.18
C LEU A 80 -16.87 -15.83 -6.37
N ASP A 81 -16.95 -16.80 -5.45
CA ASP A 81 -18.08 -16.99 -4.55
C ASP A 81 -18.11 -15.86 -3.50
N ASP A 82 -16.97 -15.50 -2.92
CA ASP A 82 -16.86 -14.37 -2.01
C ASP A 82 -17.17 -13.04 -2.73
N ALA A 83 -16.66 -12.83 -3.94
CA ALA A 83 -16.98 -11.65 -4.76
C ALA A 83 -18.51 -11.56 -5.01
N LYS A 84 -19.13 -12.65 -5.39
CA LYS A 84 -20.59 -12.73 -5.55
C LYS A 84 -21.33 -12.39 -4.24
N ALA A 85 -20.89 -12.95 -3.13
CA ALA A 85 -21.48 -12.72 -1.82
C ALA A 85 -21.33 -11.27 -1.34
N MET A 86 -20.31 -10.56 -1.77
CA MET A 86 -20.08 -9.13 -1.53
C MET A 86 -20.75 -8.21 -2.59
N GLY A 87 -21.63 -8.74 -3.44
CA GLY A 87 -22.33 -7.94 -4.45
C GLY A 87 -21.47 -7.45 -5.61
N ILE A 88 -20.28 -7.98 -5.79
CA ILE A 88 -19.34 -7.59 -6.85
C ILE A 88 -19.87 -8.07 -8.20
N ASN A 89 -19.82 -7.20 -9.21
CA ASN A 89 -20.19 -7.49 -10.59
C ASN A 89 -19.00 -7.48 -11.56
N THR A 90 -17.84 -7.02 -11.10
CA THR A 90 -16.65 -6.89 -11.94
C THR A 90 -15.40 -7.27 -11.15
N LEU A 91 -14.54 -8.13 -11.73
CA LEU A 91 -13.27 -8.56 -11.17
C LEU A 91 -12.14 -8.20 -12.15
N ARG A 92 -11.11 -7.51 -11.68
CA ARG A 92 -9.90 -7.25 -12.46
C ARG A 92 -8.87 -8.32 -12.18
N VAL A 93 -8.29 -8.89 -13.26
CA VAL A 93 -7.37 -10.02 -13.23
C VAL A 93 -6.24 -9.85 -14.24
N TRP A 94 -5.16 -10.61 -14.04
CA TRP A 94 -4.03 -10.66 -14.99
C TRP A 94 -4.31 -11.63 -16.12
N GLY A 95 -4.10 -11.18 -17.35
CA GLY A 95 -4.14 -11.99 -18.56
C GLY A 95 -2.76 -12.17 -19.17
N PHE A 96 -1.72 -12.27 -18.34
CA PHE A 96 -0.33 -12.44 -18.75
C PHE A 96 0.45 -13.30 -17.75
N MET A 97 1.47 -13.94 -18.22
CA MET A 97 2.51 -14.62 -17.45
C MET A 97 3.70 -14.75 -18.40
N ASP A 98 4.59 -13.76 -18.38
CA ASP A 98 5.70 -13.63 -19.30
C ASP A 98 6.96 -14.30 -18.71
N GLY A 99 7.65 -15.16 -19.48
CA GLY A 99 8.62 -16.08 -18.91
C GLY A 99 7.94 -17.20 -18.13
N VAL A 100 8.69 -17.85 -17.23
CA VAL A 100 8.16 -18.86 -16.31
C VAL A 100 8.18 -18.32 -14.88
N ASN A 101 7.02 -18.16 -14.30
CA ASN A 101 6.85 -17.61 -12.96
C ASN A 101 6.00 -18.57 -12.10
N HIS A 102 6.43 -18.86 -10.89
CA HIS A 102 5.75 -19.80 -9.99
C HIS A 102 5.42 -21.17 -10.62
N GLY A 103 6.24 -21.62 -11.60
CA GLY A 103 6.00 -22.84 -12.35
C GLY A 103 4.93 -22.74 -13.43
N HIS A 104 4.46 -21.54 -13.74
CA HIS A 104 3.41 -21.25 -14.74
C HIS A 104 3.90 -20.29 -15.81
N THR A 105 3.23 -20.27 -16.95
CA THR A 105 3.52 -19.37 -18.08
C THR A 105 2.34 -19.25 -19.02
N MET A 106 2.21 -18.11 -19.70
CA MET A 106 1.39 -17.91 -20.89
C MET A 106 2.26 -17.70 -22.12
N GLN A 107 3.36 -16.95 -21.96
CA GLN A 107 4.36 -16.69 -23.01
C GLN A 107 5.76 -16.98 -22.45
N PRO A 108 6.26 -18.22 -22.57
CA PRO A 108 7.58 -18.60 -22.04
C PRO A 108 8.75 -17.90 -22.74
N GLU A 109 8.61 -17.58 -24.01
CA GLU A 109 9.58 -16.87 -24.85
C GLU A 109 8.85 -16.00 -25.88
N PRO A 110 9.52 -15.03 -26.52
CA PRO A 110 8.91 -14.21 -27.57
C PRO A 110 8.21 -15.03 -28.63
N TYR A 111 6.94 -14.70 -28.90
CA TYR A 111 6.09 -15.37 -29.91
C TYR A 111 5.78 -16.86 -29.63
N LYS A 112 6.13 -17.39 -28.46
CA LYS A 112 5.76 -18.75 -28.06
C LYS A 112 4.67 -18.68 -26.97
N TYR A 113 3.67 -19.54 -27.09
CA TYR A 113 2.51 -19.54 -26.20
C TYR A 113 2.27 -20.94 -25.65
N GLU A 114 2.26 -21.08 -24.32
CA GLU A 114 2.03 -22.37 -23.66
C GLU A 114 0.53 -22.55 -23.41
N LYS A 115 -0.11 -23.39 -24.23
CA LYS A 115 -1.55 -23.66 -24.18
C LYS A 115 -1.88 -25.08 -23.73
N SER A 116 -0.89 -25.84 -23.30
CA SER A 116 -1.02 -27.23 -22.86
C SER A 116 -0.01 -27.53 -21.76
N GLY A 117 -0.21 -28.62 -21.03
CA GLY A 117 0.69 -29.03 -19.97
C GLY A 117 0.40 -28.42 -18.61
N ALA A 118 1.20 -28.79 -17.61
CA ALA A 118 0.97 -28.42 -16.20
C ALA A 118 1.25 -26.92 -15.92
N ALA A 119 2.14 -26.30 -16.73
CA ALA A 119 2.50 -24.88 -16.58
C ALA A 119 1.53 -23.90 -17.26
N ASN A 120 0.48 -24.41 -17.90
CA ASN A 120 -0.43 -23.64 -18.75
C ASN A 120 -1.36 -22.72 -17.94
N SER A 121 -1.08 -21.42 -17.94
CA SER A 121 -1.95 -20.39 -17.31
C SER A 121 -3.19 -20.06 -18.16
N TYR A 122 -3.23 -20.36 -19.46
CA TYR A 122 -4.45 -20.18 -20.26
C TYR A 122 -5.60 -21.02 -19.73
N ASP A 123 -5.35 -22.26 -19.28
CA ASP A 123 -6.39 -23.12 -18.73
C ASP A 123 -7.04 -22.55 -17.47
N LYS A 124 -6.23 -21.91 -16.60
CA LYS A 124 -6.71 -21.25 -15.38
C LYS A 124 -7.51 -19.97 -15.72
N LEU A 125 -7.04 -19.18 -16.67
CA LEU A 125 -7.76 -17.99 -17.14
C LEU A 125 -9.07 -18.37 -17.83
N ASP A 126 -9.08 -19.42 -18.66
CA ASP A 126 -10.28 -19.96 -19.31
C ASP A 126 -11.31 -20.39 -18.26
N TYR A 127 -10.86 -21.08 -17.21
CA TYR A 127 -11.71 -21.49 -16.09
C TYR A 127 -12.26 -20.27 -15.33
N THR A 128 -11.42 -19.28 -15.07
CA THR A 128 -11.83 -18.02 -14.42
C THR A 128 -12.95 -17.33 -15.21
N ILE A 129 -12.80 -17.20 -16.55
CA ILE A 129 -13.82 -16.61 -17.42
C ILE A 129 -15.14 -17.40 -17.33
N ALA A 130 -15.06 -18.73 -17.42
CA ALA A 130 -16.24 -19.58 -17.37
C ALA A 130 -16.99 -19.52 -16.02
N GLU A 131 -16.24 -19.51 -14.91
CA GLU A 131 -16.83 -19.46 -13.56
C GLU A 131 -17.34 -18.04 -13.22
N ALA A 132 -16.68 -16.99 -13.68
CA ALA A 132 -17.16 -15.61 -13.55
C ALA A 132 -18.49 -15.43 -14.31
N LYS A 133 -18.60 -15.96 -15.54
CA LYS A 133 -19.83 -15.93 -16.34
C LYS A 133 -21.03 -16.51 -15.59
N LYS A 134 -20.87 -17.66 -14.95
CA LYS A 134 -21.93 -18.32 -14.18
C LYS A 134 -22.41 -17.47 -12.99
N ARG A 135 -21.54 -16.65 -12.42
CA ARG A 135 -21.79 -15.81 -11.24
C ARG A 135 -22.22 -14.39 -11.56
N GLY A 136 -22.40 -14.06 -12.84
CA GLY A 136 -22.77 -12.71 -13.26
C GLY A 136 -21.65 -11.68 -13.07
N ILE A 137 -20.40 -12.14 -12.98
CA ILE A 137 -19.21 -11.28 -12.80
C ILE A 137 -18.53 -11.09 -14.16
N ARG A 138 -18.29 -9.84 -14.54
CA ARG A 138 -17.50 -9.48 -15.73
C ARG A 138 -16.05 -9.25 -15.36
N LEU A 139 -15.17 -9.33 -16.34
CA LEU A 139 -13.72 -9.26 -16.12
C LEU A 139 -13.11 -8.04 -16.80
N VAL A 140 -12.18 -7.40 -16.12
CA VAL A 140 -11.14 -6.51 -16.68
C VAL A 140 -9.87 -7.33 -16.73
N ILE A 141 -9.27 -7.48 -17.92
CA ILE A 141 -8.09 -8.34 -18.11
C ILE A 141 -6.92 -7.49 -18.63
N ALA A 142 -5.86 -7.38 -17.80
CA ALA A 142 -4.64 -6.67 -18.16
C ALA A 142 -3.72 -7.54 -19.01
N PHE A 143 -3.15 -6.97 -20.09
CA PHE A 143 -2.26 -7.69 -21.01
C PHE A 143 -0.81 -7.81 -20.54
N THR A 144 -0.36 -6.95 -19.62
CA THR A 144 1.00 -6.96 -19.06
C THR A 144 1.08 -6.10 -17.80
N ASN A 145 2.25 -6.08 -17.16
CA ASN A 145 2.53 -5.29 -15.96
C ASN A 145 3.75 -4.38 -16.20
N ASN A 146 3.70 -3.18 -15.67
CA ASN A 146 4.87 -2.29 -15.60
C ASN A 146 6.02 -2.90 -14.78
N TRP A 147 5.65 -3.63 -13.73
CA TRP A 147 6.56 -4.24 -12.75
C TRP A 147 7.02 -5.63 -13.20
N GLY A 148 8.06 -6.14 -12.53
CA GLY A 148 8.61 -7.46 -12.85
C GLY A 148 7.80 -8.66 -12.36
N ASP A 149 6.74 -8.41 -11.58
CA ASP A 149 5.87 -9.48 -11.11
C ASP A 149 5.19 -10.16 -12.29
N PHE A 150 5.31 -11.49 -12.34
CA PHE A 150 4.81 -12.34 -13.43
C PHE A 150 5.45 -12.04 -14.79
N GLY A 151 6.66 -11.44 -14.79
CA GLY A 151 7.44 -11.08 -15.97
C GLY A 151 7.24 -9.64 -16.42
N GLY A 152 6.07 -9.32 -16.94
CA GLY A 152 5.71 -7.96 -17.34
C GLY A 152 6.66 -7.29 -18.32
N MET A 153 6.64 -5.96 -18.37
CA MET A 153 7.48 -5.16 -19.28
C MET A 153 8.98 -5.44 -19.14
N PRO A 154 9.54 -5.65 -17.92
CA PRO A 154 10.95 -6.02 -17.77
C PRO A 154 11.33 -7.30 -18.51
N GLN A 155 10.45 -8.30 -18.57
CA GLN A 155 10.72 -9.54 -19.29
C GLN A 155 10.82 -9.31 -20.80
N TYR A 156 10.00 -8.45 -21.38
CA TYR A 156 10.13 -8.06 -22.80
C TYR A 156 11.44 -7.33 -23.06
N VAL A 157 11.82 -6.40 -22.17
CA VAL A 157 13.08 -5.66 -22.26
C VAL A 157 14.28 -6.62 -22.23
N GLU A 158 14.25 -7.62 -21.33
CA GLU A 158 15.26 -8.66 -21.22
C GLU A 158 15.32 -9.54 -22.48
N TRP A 159 14.20 -10.06 -22.97
CA TRP A 159 14.13 -10.91 -24.16
C TRP A 159 14.76 -10.28 -25.40
N PHE A 160 14.54 -8.97 -25.57
CA PHE A 160 15.08 -8.23 -26.71
C PHE A 160 16.41 -7.55 -26.44
N LYS A 161 17.01 -7.78 -25.24
CA LYS A 161 18.28 -7.20 -24.82
C LYS A 161 18.29 -5.68 -24.95
N ALA A 162 17.15 -5.03 -24.63
CA ALA A 162 17.04 -3.60 -24.60
C ALA A 162 17.68 -3.05 -23.31
N GLY A 163 18.07 -1.77 -23.30
CA GLY A 163 18.89 -1.20 -22.22
C GLY A 163 18.11 -0.50 -21.13
N HIS A 164 16.85 -0.17 -21.38
CA HIS A 164 16.04 0.64 -20.47
C HIS A 164 14.60 0.13 -20.41
N HIS A 165 13.96 0.23 -19.24
CA HIS A 165 12.56 -0.15 -19.06
C HIS A 165 11.64 0.46 -20.14
N ASP A 166 11.78 1.74 -20.42
CA ASP A 166 10.94 2.46 -21.38
C ASP A 166 11.19 2.11 -22.85
N ASP A 167 12.15 1.22 -23.12
CA ASP A 167 12.29 0.60 -24.46
C ASP A 167 11.08 -0.27 -24.79
N PHE A 168 10.33 -0.72 -23.76
CA PHE A 168 9.04 -1.39 -23.95
C PHE A 168 8.09 -0.55 -24.81
N TYR A 169 8.06 0.74 -24.60
CA TYR A 169 7.17 1.67 -25.32
C TYR A 169 7.70 2.09 -26.70
N LYS A 170 9.02 2.01 -26.91
CA LYS A 170 9.73 2.61 -28.07
C LYS A 170 10.27 1.60 -29.05
N ASN A 171 10.70 0.43 -28.59
CA ASN A 171 11.36 -0.58 -29.42
C ASN A 171 10.34 -1.31 -30.29
N GLU A 172 10.47 -1.18 -31.62
CA GLU A 172 9.52 -1.75 -32.59
C GLU A 172 9.42 -3.29 -32.51
N LYS A 173 10.52 -3.99 -32.15
CA LYS A 173 10.50 -5.46 -31.99
C LYS A 173 9.71 -5.86 -30.75
N ILE A 174 9.86 -5.12 -29.66
CA ILE A 174 9.08 -5.35 -28.44
C ILE A 174 7.61 -5.08 -28.71
N LYS A 175 7.27 -3.95 -29.31
CA LYS A 175 5.88 -3.62 -29.66
C LYS A 175 5.25 -4.65 -30.60
N ALA A 176 6.01 -5.15 -31.57
CA ALA A 176 5.54 -6.21 -32.46
C ALA A 176 5.27 -7.53 -31.71
N CYS A 177 6.15 -7.91 -30.78
CA CYS A 177 5.95 -9.10 -29.94
C CYS A 177 4.73 -8.94 -29.03
N PHE A 178 4.57 -7.79 -28.40
CA PHE A 178 3.44 -7.49 -27.54
C PHE A 178 2.11 -7.51 -28.33
N LYS A 179 2.06 -6.91 -29.52
CA LYS A 179 0.90 -7.02 -30.40
C LYS A 179 0.57 -8.47 -30.79
N ALA A 180 1.60 -9.29 -31.03
CA ALA A 180 1.39 -10.71 -31.33
C ALA A 180 0.80 -11.44 -30.10
N TYR A 181 1.26 -11.13 -28.88
CA TYR A 181 0.66 -11.65 -27.65
C TYR A 181 -0.81 -11.24 -27.51
N ILE A 182 -1.11 -9.96 -27.63
CA ILE A 182 -2.50 -9.45 -27.63
C ILE A 182 -3.36 -10.24 -28.61
N ASN A 183 -2.91 -10.33 -29.87
CA ASN A 183 -3.65 -11.06 -30.91
C ASN A 183 -3.88 -12.53 -30.56
N ASN A 184 -2.87 -13.18 -29.96
CA ASN A 184 -3.00 -14.56 -29.52
C ASN A 184 -4.02 -14.72 -28.39
N LEU A 185 -4.04 -13.83 -27.40
CA LEU A 185 -4.96 -13.91 -26.28
C LEU A 185 -6.41 -13.58 -26.67
N VAL A 186 -6.63 -12.52 -27.45
CA VAL A 186 -7.99 -12.12 -27.85
C VAL A 186 -8.63 -13.12 -28.83
N ASN A 187 -7.82 -13.83 -29.64
CA ASN A 187 -8.30 -14.88 -30.54
C ASN A 187 -8.21 -16.30 -29.93
N HIS A 188 -7.80 -16.42 -28.67
CA HIS A 188 -7.82 -17.70 -27.96
C HIS A 188 -9.25 -18.18 -27.79
N LYS A 189 -9.51 -19.45 -28.10
CA LYS A 189 -10.80 -20.09 -27.87
C LYS A 189 -10.82 -20.70 -26.48
N ASN A 190 -11.65 -20.18 -25.61
CA ASN A 190 -11.81 -20.64 -24.25
C ASN A 190 -12.23 -22.12 -24.22
N LYS A 191 -11.50 -22.93 -23.48
CA LYS A 191 -11.66 -24.38 -23.38
C LYS A 191 -13.03 -24.78 -22.74
N TYR A 192 -13.53 -24.00 -21.80
CA TYR A 192 -14.74 -24.32 -21.04
C TYR A 192 -16.01 -23.74 -21.66
N THR A 193 -15.94 -22.52 -22.22
CA THR A 193 -17.10 -21.88 -22.84
C THR A 193 -17.21 -22.20 -24.34
N GLY A 194 -16.11 -22.56 -24.98
CA GLY A 194 -16.03 -22.77 -26.42
C GLY A 194 -16.12 -21.47 -27.24
N VAL A 195 -16.16 -20.30 -26.59
CA VAL A 195 -16.23 -18.97 -27.22
C VAL A 195 -14.83 -18.42 -27.41
N VAL A 196 -14.60 -17.68 -28.48
CA VAL A 196 -13.34 -16.93 -28.67
C VAL A 196 -13.35 -15.70 -27.77
N ASN A 197 -12.23 -15.40 -27.11
CA ASN A 197 -12.18 -14.36 -26.08
C ASN A 197 -12.70 -12.99 -26.55
N LYS A 198 -12.41 -12.58 -27.80
CA LYS A 198 -12.96 -11.32 -28.35
C LYS A 198 -14.47 -11.30 -28.54
N ASP A 199 -15.11 -12.47 -28.52
CA ASP A 199 -16.55 -12.65 -28.68
C ASP A 199 -17.23 -13.03 -27.35
N GLU A 200 -16.48 -13.07 -26.24
CA GLU A 200 -16.97 -13.43 -24.91
C GLU A 200 -17.33 -12.19 -24.08
N PRO A 201 -18.62 -11.90 -23.85
CA PRO A 201 -19.07 -10.71 -23.12
C PRO A 201 -18.68 -10.68 -21.64
N THR A 202 -18.30 -11.83 -21.05
CA THR A 202 -17.75 -11.89 -19.69
C THR A 202 -16.45 -11.09 -19.60
N ILE A 203 -15.66 -11.03 -20.68
CA ILE A 203 -14.52 -10.13 -20.81
C ILE A 203 -15.07 -8.75 -21.16
N MET A 204 -15.25 -7.89 -20.18
CA MET A 204 -15.79 -6.55 -20.34
C MET A 204 -14.76 -5.60 -20.93
N THR A 205 -13.54 -5.65 -20.42
CA THR A 205 -12.47 -4.70 -20.75
C THR A 205 -11.16 -5.42 -21.00
N TRP A 206 -10.48 -5.04 -22.06
CA TRP A 206 -9.06 -5.28 -22.25
C TRP A 206 -8.30 -4.08 -21.72
N GLU A 207 -7.40 -4.32 -20.80
CA GLU A 207 -6.54 -3.29 -20.23
C GLU A 207 -5.14 -3.40 -20.81
N LEU A 208 -4.60 -2.27 -21.30
CA LEU A 208 -3.33 -2.28 -22.02
C LEU A 208 -2.17 -2.74 -21.14
N ALA A 209 -2.12 -2.28 -19.89
CA ALA A 209 -1.10 -2.70 -18.92
C ALA A 209 -1.52 -2.32 -17.50
N ASN A 210 -1.08 -3.08 -16.50
CA ASN A 210 -1.10 -2.62 -15.12
C ASN A 210 -0.02 -1.56 -14.90
N GLU A 211 -0.43 -0.38 -14.44
CA GLU A 211 0.42 0.73 -13.97
C GLU A 211 1.55 1.18 -14.92
N PRO A 212 1.31 1.33 -16.23
CA PRO A 212 2.36 1.68 -17.19
C PRO A 212 2.92 3.07 -16.91
N ARG A 213 4.26 3.17 -16.74
CA ARG A 213 5.01 4.40 -16.50
C ARG A 213 6.14 4.56 -17.50
N ALA A 214 6.24 5.72 -18.14
CA ALA A 214 7.34 6.04 -19.06
C ALA A 214 8.26 7.11 -18.45
N GLN A 215 8.90 6.79 -17.33
CA GLN A 215 9.62 7.73 -16.46
C GLN A 215 10.78 8.45 -17.14
N SER A 216 11.30 7.96 -18.27
CA SER A 216 12.32 8.68 -19.07
C SER A 216 11.78 9.91 -19.80
N ASP A 217 10.45 10.11 -19.83
CA ASP A 217 9.79 11.23 -20.53
C ASP A 217 8.72 11.88 -19.65
N LYS A 218 9.12 12.85 -18.86
CA LYS A 218 8.23 13.61 -17.95
C LYS A 218 7.09 14.36 -18.64
N SER A 219 7.13 14.49 -19.98
CA SER A 219 6.06 15.11 -20.75
C SER A 219 4.82 14.19 -20.94
N GLY A 220 4.95 12.90 -20.59
CA GLY A 220 3.94 11.89 -20.80
C GLY A 220 3.70 11.49 -22.27
N ARG A 221 4.46 12.05 -23.21
CA ARG A 221 4.26 11.84 -24.66
C ARG A 221 4.58 10.40 -25.06
N THR A 222 5.61 9.81 -24.49
CA THR A 222 6.02 8.43 -24.79
C THR A 222 4.89 7.45 -24.47
N LEU A 223 4.31 7.54 -23.26
CA LEU A 223 3.19 6.70 -22.87
C LEU A 223 1.93 6.99 -23.71
N TYR A 224 1.61 8.27 -23.95
CA TYR A 224 0.47 8.66 -24.78
C TYR A 224 0.54 8.04 -26.18
N ASN A 225 1.69 8.13 -26.87
CA ASN A 225 1.86 7.60 -28.22
C ASN A 225 1.74 6.07 -28.23
N TRP A 226 2.33 5.40 -27.26
CA TRP A 226 2.22 3.96 -27.11
C TRP A 226 0.76 3.53 -26.81
N ALA A 227 0.10 4.21 -25.89
CA ALA A 227 -1.30 3.92 -25.55
C ALA A 227 -2.22 4.11 -26.75
N LYS A 228 -1.98 5.16 -27.57
CA LYS A 228 -2.71 5.36 -28.82
C LYS A 228 -2.50 4.20 -29.79
N GLU A 229 -1.24 3.84 -30.03
CA GLU A 229 -0.88 2.75 -30.97
C GLU A 229 -1.48 1.40 -30.51
N MET A 230 -1.36 1.07 -29.21
CA MET A 230 -1.86 -0.20 -28.68
C MET A 230 -3.38 -0.24 -28.60
N SER A 231 -4.03 0.84 -28.19
CA SER A 231 -5.52 0.89 -28.18
C SER A 231 -6.12 0.83 -29.58
N ASP A 232 -5.49 1.46 -30.57
CA ASP A 232 -5.91 1.34 -31.99
C ASP A 232 -5.75 -0.12 -32.46
N TYR A 233 -4.67 -0.78 -32.07
CA TYR A 233 -4.43 -2.18 -32.43
C TYR A 233 -5.45 -3.11 -31.73
N VAL A 234 -5.65 -2.99 -30.41
CA VAL A 234 -6.64 -3.81 -29.69
C VAL A 234 -8.03 -3.63 -30.30
N ARG A 235 -8.44 -2.39 -30.61
CA ARG A 235 -9.73 -2.12 -31.25
C ARG A 235 -9.87 -2.85 -32.60
N SER A 236 -8.78 -2.96 -33.35
CA SER A 236 -8.80 -3.64 -34.66
C SER A 236 -8.97 -5.17 -34.56
N VAL A 237 -8.53 -5.79 -33.46
CA VAL A 237 -8.56 -7.26 -33.27
C VAL A 237 -9.63 -7.74 -32.29
N ALA A 238 -10.11 -6.85 -31.41
CA ALA A 238 -11.18 -7.11 -30.42
C ALA A 238 -12.16 -5.91 -30.40
N PRO A 239 -13.07 -5.82 -31.37
CA PRO A 239 -13.90 -4.62 -31.58
C PRO A 239 -15.01 -4.42 -30.54
N ASN A 240 -15.37 -5.46 -29.79
CA ASN A 240 -16.58 -5.44 -28.96
C ASN A 240 -16.34 -4.98 -27.52
N GLN A 241 -15.19 -5.32 -26.91
CA GLN A 241 -14.89 -5.00 -25.52
C GLN A 241 -14.48 -3.54 -25.35
N LEU A 242 -14.62 -3.05 -24.13
CA LEU A 242 -14.02 -1.80 -23.71
C LEU A 242 -12.49 -1.92 -23.67
N ILE A 243 -11.81 -0.77 -23.75
CA ILE A 243 -10.35 -0.68 -23.62
C ILE A 243 -10.03 0.36 -22.55
N ALA A 244 -9.17 0.00 -21.61
CA ALA A 244 -8.61 0.89 -20.60
C ALA A 244 -7.08 0.91 -20.68
N LEU A 245 -6.45 1.96 -20.12
CA LEU A 245 -5.00 2.06 -20.11
C LEU A 245 -4.38 1.35 -18.91
N GLY A 246 -5.02 1.44 -17.72
CA GLY A 246 -4.57 0.79 -16.48
C GLY A 246 -3.54 1.61 -15.69
N THR A 247 -3.55 2.95 -15.82
CA THR A 247 -2.61 3.81 -15.07
C THR A 247 -3.12 4.14 -13.68
N GLU A 248 -2.18 4.48 -12.78
CA GLU A 248 -2.49 4.99 -11.44
C GLU A 248 -3.14 6.39 -11.47
N GLY A 249 -3.06 7.09 -12.59
CA GLY A 249 -3.73 8.37 -12.71
C GLY A 249 -2.83 9.60 -12.53
N PHE A 250 -1.50 9.46 -12.51
CA PHE A 250 -0.61 10.60 -12.29
C PHE A 250 -0.77 11.66 -13.38
N PHE A 251 -0.73 12.92 -12.94
CA PHE A 251 -0.89 14.09 -13.80
C PHE A 251 0.46 14.68 -14.22
N ALA A 252 0.47 15.39 -15.34
CA ALA A 252 1.62 16.21 -15.78
C ALA A 252 1.24 17.69 -15.78
N ARG A 253 0.87 18.22 -14.60
CA ARG A 253 0.46 19.62 -14.41
C ARG A 253 1.65 20.46 -13.97
N SER A 254 1.97 21.51 -14.72
CA SER A 254 3.07 22.42 -14.39
C SER A 254 2.82 23.15 -13.07
N GLY A 255 3.89 23.36 -12.29
CA GLY A 255 3.87 24.14 -11.04
C GLY A 255 3.42 23.37 -9.80
N SER A 256 3.30 22.04 -9.87
CA SER A 256 3.08 21.22 -8.68
C SER A 256 4.38 20.66 -8.13
N ASP A 257 4.60 20.81 -6.82
CA ASP A 257 5.71 20.16 -6.11
C ASP A 257 5.38 18.70 -5.76
N ASP A 258 4.10 18.30 -5.80
CA ASP A 258 3.69 16.93 -5.58
C ASP A 258 3.98 16.07 -6.82
N TRP A 259 4.81 15.05 -6.62
CA TRP A 259 5.25 14.15 -7.68
C TRP A 259 4.09 13.40 -8.38
N CYS A 260 2.96 13.18 -7.71
CA CYS A 260 1.76 12.61 -8.32
C CYS A 260 1.13 13.53 -9.38
N TYR A 261 1.47 14.83 -9.35
CA TYR A 261 0.87 15.85 -10.22
C TYR A 261 1.83 16.48 -11.23
N ASN A 262 3.14 16.24 -11.14
CA ASN A 262 4.16 17.02 -11.87
C ASN A 262 4.77 16.31 -13.09
N GLY A 263 4.28 15.14 -13.47
CA GLY A 263 4.74 14.36 -14.62
C GLY A 263 5.99 13.50 -14.37
N ASN A 264 6.49 13.40 -13.15
CA ASN A 264 7.70 12.62 -12.83
C ASN A 264 7.65 11.17 -13.28
N ASP A 265 6.45 10.57 -13.30
CA ASP A 265 6.25 9.17 -13.68
C ASP A 265 5.97 8.96 -15.17
N GLY A 266 6.10 10.01 -15.98
CA GLY A 266 5.92 9.93 -17.43
C GLY A 266 4.47 9.67 -17.86
N ILE A 267 3.51 10.06 -17.03
CA ILE A 267 2.06 9.94 -17.26
C ILE A 267 1.46 11.34 -17.38
N ASP A 268 0.70 11.60 -18.43
CA ASP A 268 -0.17 12.76 -18.56
C ASP A 268 -1.62 12.28 -18.62
N TRP A 269 -2.22 12.07 -17.43
CA TRP A 269 -3.56 11.50 -17.34
C TRP A 269 -4.62 12.35 -18.04
N ASP A 270 -4.52 13.70 -17.92
CA ASP A 270 -5.45 14.62 -18.58
C ASP A 270 -5.46 14.43 -20.10
N LYS A 271 -4.34 14.03 -20.72
CA LYS A 271 -4.27 13.70 -22.16
C LYS A 271 -4.65 12.25 -22.43
N ASN A 272 -4.18 11.32 -21.63
CA ASN A 272 -4.39 9.89 -21.88
C ASN A 272 -5.87 9.52 -21.96
N ILE A 273 -6.72 10.12 -21.09
CA ILE A 273 -8.16 9.85 -21.07
C ILE A 273 -8.85 10.33 -22.37
N THR A 274 -8.25 11.27 -23.11
CA THR A 274 -8.85 11.79 -24.36
C THR A 274 -8.63 10.88 -25.56
N LEU A 275 -7.84 9.83 -25.46
CA LEU A 275 -7.58 8.89 -26.54
C LEU A 275 -8.90 8.24 -27.01
N PRO A 276 -9.17 8.20 -28.35
CA PRO A 276 -10.47 7.78 -28.87
C PRO A 276 -10.87 6.35 -28.47
N ASN A 277 -9.91 5.42 -28.47
CA ASN A 277 -10.16 4.02 -28.16
C ASN A 277 -10.02 3.68 -26.66
N ILE A 278 -9.57 4.60 -25.81
CA ILE A 278 -9.65 4.45 -24.35
C ILE A 278 -11.08 4.82 -23.93
N ASN A 279 -11.82 3.84 -23.44
CA ASN A 279 -13.25 4.00 -23.15
C ASN A 279 -13.50 4.66 -21.78
N TYR A 280 -12.62 4.44 -20.81
CA TYR A 280 -12.69 5.08 -19.50
C TYR A 280 -11.30 5.32 -18.91
N GLY A 281 -11.20 6.33 -18.08
CA GLY A 281 -9.97 6.60 -17.31
C GLY A 281 -9.89 5.73 -16.06
N THR A 282 -8.68 5.31 -15.73
CA THR A 282 -8.38 4.55 -14.51
C THR A 282 -7.58 5.41 -13.55
N LEU A 283 -7.77 5.19 -12.25
CA LEU A 283 -6.87 5.71 -11.22
C LEU A 283 -6.71 4.66 -10.12
N HIS A 284 -5.52 4.65 -9.51
CA HIS A 284 -5.20 3.87 -8.33
C HIS A 284 -5.00 4.80 -7.14
N LEU A 285 -5.07 4.28 -5.92
CA LEU A 285 -5.00 5.10 -4.72
C LEU A 285 -4.35 4.36 -3.53
N TYR A 286 -3.07 4.64 -3.32
CA TYR A 286 -2.26 4.07 -2.25
C TYR A 286 -1.48 5.15 -1.48
N PRO A 287 -2.15 6.03 -0.73
CA PRO A 287 -1.49 7.17 -0.08
C PRO A 287 -0.40 6.79 0.91
N GLU A 288 -0.54 5.65 1.61
CA GLU A 288 0.51 5.11 2.50
C GLU A 288 1.78 4.82 1.72
N THR A 289 1.67 4.01 0.65
CA THR A 289 2.80 3.63 -0.21
C THR A 289 3.41 4.85 -0.89
N TRP A 290 2.59 5.84 -1.22
CA TRP A 290 3.02 7.11 -1.82
C TRP A 290 3.52 8.14 -0.80
N ILE A 291 3.60 7.74 0.50
CA ILE A 291 4.14 8.56 1.62
C ILE A 291 3.39 9.90 1.72
N LYS A 292 2.06 9.86 1.67
CA LYS A 292 1.23 11.07 1.83
C LYS A 292 0.90 11.30 3.31
N PRO A 293 1.04 12.54 3.82
CA PRO A 293 0.87 12.82 5.25
C PRO A 293 -0.56 12.60 5.74
N ASN A 294 -1.55 12.79 4.87
CA ASN A 294 -2.98 12.71 5.21
C ASN A 294 -3.68 11.73 4.27
N ILE A 295 -3.69 10.46 4.64
CA ILE A 295 -4.18 9.34 3.82
C ILE A 295 -5.59 9.61 3.27
N GLU A 296 -6.54 9.91 4.14
CA GLU A 296 -7.94 10.11 3.75
C GLU A 296 -8.12 11.35 2.88
N GLN A 297 -7.59 12.50 3.32
CA GLN A 297 -7.76 13.77 2.61
C GLN A 297 -7.10 13.76 1.23
N PHE A 298 -5.89 13.16 1.14
CA PHE A 298 -5.24 12.98 -0.16
C PHE A 298 -6.12 12.15 -1.08
N GLY A 299 -6.66 11.02 -0.61
CA GLY A 299 -7.50 10.15 -1.41
C GLY A 299 -8.81 10.84 -1.84
N THR A 300 -9.46 11.54 -0.94
CA THR A 300 -10.65 12.36 -1.26
C THR A 300 -10.37 13.38 -2.35
N LYS A 301 -9.24 14.11 -2.24
CA LYS A 301 -8.83 15.08 -3.26
C LYS A 301 -8.50 14.39 -4.59
N TRP A 302 -7.77 13.27 -4.55
CA TRP A 302 -7.38 12.49 -5.71
C TRP A 302 -8.60 12.03 -6.54
N ILE A 303 -9.61 11.49 -5.88
CA ILE A 303 -10.87 11.08 -6.49
C ILE A 303 -11.58 12.27 -7.14
N LYS A 304 -11.71 13.39 -6.44
CA LYS A 304 -12.36 14.62 -6.94
C LYS A 304 -11.64 15.20 -8.16
N ASP A 305 -10.31 15.24 -8.15
CA ASP A 305 -9.50 15.76 -9.26
C ASP A 305 -9.68 14.94 -10.54
N HIS A 306 -9.72 13.60 -10.41
CA HIS A 306 -9.96 12.70 -11.53
C HIS A 306 -11.39 12.77 -12.04
N ALA A 307 -12.38 12.82 -11.16
CA ALA A 307 -13.78 13.03 -11.53
C ALA A 307 -13.97 14.34 -12.32
N ALA A 308 -13.36 15.42 -11.86
CA ALA A 308 -13.41 16.70 -12.55
C ALA A 308 -12.74 16.65 -13.94
N ALA A 309 -11.59 15.98 -14.06
CA ALA A 309 -10.90 15.82 -15.34
C ALA A 309 -11.68 14.93 -16.31
N ALA A 310 -12.25 13.82 -15.82
CA ALA A 310 -13.08 12.92 -16.61
C ALA A 310 -14.35 13.62 -17.15
N ARG A 311 -14.99 14.46 -16.34
CA ARG A 311 -16.12 15.28 -16.79
C ARG A 311 -15.73 16.22 -17.93
N ARG A 312 -14.54 16.85 -17.86
CA ARG A 312 -14.04 17.70 -18.98
C ARG A 312 -13.79 16.88 -20.25
N ALA A 313 -13.31 15.67 -20.12
CA ALA A 313 -13.08 14.76 -21.25
C ALA A 313 -14.36 14.08 -21.76
N ASN A 314 -15.50 14.22 -21.07
CA ASN A 314 -16.75 13.50 -21.32
C ASN A 314 -16.53 11.98 -21.40
N LYS A 315 -15.76 11.44 -20.45
CA LYS A 315 -15.42 10.02 -20.33
C LYS A 315 -15.81 9.48 -18.96
N PRO A 316 -16.14 8.17 -18.86
CA PRO A 316 -16.25 7.50 -17.57
C PRO A 316 -14.90 7.46 -16.85
N VAL A 317 -14.92 7.35 -15.54
CA VAL A 317 -13.72 7.15 -14.73
C VAL A 317 -13.96 6.11 -13.64
N VAL A 318 -12.96 5.26 -13.38
CA VAL A 318 -13.01 4.15 -12.43
C VAL A 318 -11.85 4.26 -11.47
N LEU A 319 -12.14 4.26 -10.17
CA LEU A 319 -11.15 4.03 -9.12
C LEU A 319 -10.81 2.54 -9.13
N GLU A 320 -9.82 2.16 -9.95
CA GLU A 320 -9.56 0.78 -10.37
C GLU A 320 -8.78 -0.03 -9.33
N GLU A 321 -7.96 0.66 -8.55
CA GLU A 321 -7.33 0.09 -7.36
C GLU A 321 -7.34 1.10 -6.22
N TYR A 322 -7.63 0.64 -5.02
CA TYR A 322 -7.42 1.42 -3.81
C TYR A 322 -7.24 0.50 -2.60
N GLY A 323 -6.40 0.95 -1.69
CA GLY A 323 -6.13 0.19 -0.50
C GLY A 323 -5.54 1.05 0.62
N VAL A 324 -5.82 0.58 1.85
CA VAL A 324 -5.17 1.01 3.09
C VAL A 324 -4.80 -0.26 3.83
N THR A 325 -3.58 -0.34 4.36
CA THR A 325 -3.14 -1.55 5.05
C THR A 325 -3.91 -1.79 6.35
N ALA A 326 -3.96 -3.03 6.80
CA ALA A 326 -4.60 -3.37 8.08
C ALA A 326 -3.88 -2.75 9.29
N THR A 327 -2.62 -2.32 9.11
CA THR A 327 -1.77 -1.70 10.12
C THR A 327 -1.62 -0.19 9.97
N ALA A 328 -2.35 0.40 9.03
CA ALA A 328 -2.33 1.84 8.80
C ALA A 328 -2.68 2.62 10.07
N PRO A 329 -2.08 3.80 10.27
CA PRO A 329 -2.40 4.64 11.41
C PRO A 329 -3.74 5.38 11.24
N ILE A 330 -4.74 4.71 10.68
CA ILE A 330 -6.09 5.23 10.47
C ILE A 330 -7.10 4.07 10.39
N ASP A 331 -8.35 4.29 10.78
CA ASP A 331 -9.39 3.28 10.68
C ASP A 331 -9.68 2.95 9.20
N ARG A 332 -9.40 1.72 8.81
CA ARG A 332 -9.54 1.22 7.44
C ARG A 332 -10.99 1.29 6.94
N ALA A 333 -11.96 0.91 7.79
CA ALA A 333 -13.36 0.92 7.41
C ALA A 333 -13.89 2.35 7.21
N TYR A 334 -13.41 3.30 8.03
CA TYR A 334 -13.67 4.73 7.85
C TYR A 334 -13.16 5.23 6.49
N VAL A 335 -11.89 4.98 6.19
CA VAL A 335 -11.28 5.45 4.93
C VAL A 335 -12.00 4.88 3.72
N TYR A 336 -12.30 3.58 3.73
CA TYR A 336 -13.03 2.94 2.63
C TYR A 336 -14.44 3.52 2.49
N LYS A 337 -15.15 3.74 3.60
CA LYS A 337 -16.49 4.38 3.57
C LYS A 337 -16.40 5.79 2.97
N LYS A 338 -15.45 6.62 3.44
CA LYS A 338 -15.28 8.00 2.95
C LYS A 338 -14.94 8.03 1.46
N TRP A 339 -13.96 7.24 0.99
CA TRP A 339 -13.56 7.23 -0.41
C TRP A 339 -14.65 6.67 -1.33
N THR A 340 -15.38 5.64 -0.89
CA THR A 340 -16.48 5.08 -1.67
C THR A 340 -17.68 6.02 -1.73
N ASP A 341 -18.01 6.73 -0.65
CA ASP A 341 -19.03 7.77 -0.65
C ASP A 341 -18.66 8.94 -1.58
N VAL A 342 -17.42 9.40 -1.51
CA VAL A 342 -16.92 10.45 -2.42
C VAL A 342 -16.99 9.98 -3.87
N SER A 343 -16.55 8.76 -4.17
CA SER A 343 -16.58 8.18 -5.51
C SER A 343 -18.01 8.13 -6.07
N TYR A 344 -18.96 7.67 -5.27
CA TYR A 344 -20.37 7.63 -5.66
C TYR A 344 -20.95 9.03 -5.90
N ASN A 345 -20.70 9.95 -4.99
CA ASN A 345 -21.22 11.32 -5.05
C ASN A 345 -20.60 12.14 -6.19
N GLU A 346 -19.33 11.90 -6.53
CA GLU A 346 -18.67 12.52 -7.69
C GLU A 346 -19.06 11.86 -9.02
N GLY A 347 -19.84 10.79 -8.98
CA GLY A 347 -20.37 10.12 -10.18
C GLY A 347 -19.34 9.27 -10.91
N LEU A 348 -18.40 8.66 -10.20
CA LEU A 348 -17.49 7.68 -10.81
C LEU A 348 -18.28 6.50 -11.35
N SER A 349 -17.84 5.97 -12.49
CA SER A 349 -18.45 4.81 -13.14
C SER A 349 -18.09 3.48 -12.46
N GLY A 350 -17.21 3.50 -11.47
CA GLY A 350 -16.85 2.30 -10.71
C GLY A 350 -15.78 2.49 -9.67
N THR A 351 -15.72 1.51 -8.77
CA THR A 351 -14.66 1.34 -7.78
C THR A 351 -14.29 -0.13 -7.67
N MET A 352 -13.00 -0.43 -7.50
CA MET A 352 -12.48 -1.79 -7.39
C MET A 352 -11.37 -1.81 -6.33
N PHE A 353 -11.65 -2.32 -5.13
CA PHE A 353 -10.64 -2.33 -4.07
C PHE A 353 -9.54 -3.37 -4.33
N TRP A 354 -8.36 -3.10 -3.86
CA TRP A 354 -7.24 -4.03 -3.80
C TRP A 354 -7.13 -4.58 -2.36
N ILE A 355 -7.25 -5.85 -2.10
CA ILE A 355 -7.47 -7.02 -2.94
C ILE A 355 -8.40 -8.01 -2.21
N LEU A 356 -9.38 -8.60 -2.90
CA LEU A 356 -10.17 -9.70 -2.35
C LEU A 356 -9.37 -11.00 -2.44
N THR A 357 -9.15 -11.65 -1.31
CA THR A 357 -8.57 -12.99 -1.27
C THR A 357 -9.48 -13.94 -0.49
N SER A 358 -9.29 -15.23 -0.69
CA SER A 358 -10.06 -16.28 -0.04
C SER A 358 -9.15 -17.39 0.51
N SER A 359 -9.63 -18.62 0.54
CA SER A 359 -8.87 -19.77 1.04
C SER A 359 -7.63 -20.08 0.19
N ASP A 360 -6.66 -20.76 0.81
CA ASP A 360 -5.53 -21.40 0.13
C ASP A 360 -5.46 -22.87 0.55
N PRO A 361 -6.17 -23.76 -0.14
CA PRO A 361 -6.21 -25.20 0.20
C PRO A 361 -4.84 -25.88 0.04
N THR A 362 -3.89 -25.28 -0.70
CA THR A 362 -2.53 -25.82 -0.80
C THR A 362 -1.79 -25.74 0.53
N LYS A 363 -2.28 -24.92 1.47
CA LYS A 363 -1.73 -24.72 2.81
C LYS A 363 -2.65 -25.28 3.92
N GLY A 364 -3.59 -26.16 3.59
CA GLY A 364 -4.49 -26.80 4.54
C GLY A 364 -5.52 -25.87 5.14
N ASP A 365 -6.49 -25.43 4.36
CA ASP A 365 -7.62 -24.54 4.71
C ASP A 365 -7.20 -23.17 5.31
N LYS A 366 -5.98 -22.75 5.09
CA LYS A 366 -5.53 -21.43 5.47
C LYS A 366 -5.94 -20.39 4.44
N LEU A 367 -5.99 -19.16 4.88
CA LEU A 367 -6.21 -18.02 4.00
C LEU A 367 -5.00 -17.80 3.10
N TYR A 368 -5.25 -17.31 1.88
CA TYR A 368 -4.18 -16.82 1.02
C TYR A 368 -3.35 -15.77 1.78
N PRO A 369 -2.01 -15.83 1.73
CA PRO A 369 -1.16 -14.91 2.49
C PRO A 369 -1.42 -13.45 2.13
N ASP A 370 -1.32 -12.58 3.13
CA ASP A 370 -1.38 -11.13 2.95
C ASP A 370 0.05 -10.61 2.72
N TYR A 371 0.47 -10.54 1.45
CA TYR A 371 1.85 -10.17 1.11
C TYR A 371 2.12 -8.68 1.17
N ASP A 372 1.08 -7.86 0.97
CA ASP A 372 1.18 -6.41 0.85
C ASP A 372 0.41 -5.64 1.94
N GLY A 373 -0.31 -6.35 2.80
CA GLY A 373 -1.10 -5.77 3.89
C GLY A 373 -2.47 -5.24 3.49
N PHE A 374 -2.85 -5.33 2.21
CA PHE A 374 -4.12 -4.76 1.70
C PHE A 374 -5.27 -5.76 1.63
N ARG A 375 -5.05 -7.00 2.01
CA ARG A 375 -6.05 -8.06 1.93
C ARG A 375 -7.39 -7.68 2.56
N VAL A 376 -8.47 -7.93 1.82
CA VAL A 376 -9.85 -7.92 2.29
C VAL A 376 -10.42 -9.32 2.20
N LEU A 377 -11.19 -9.72 3.20
CA LEU A 377 -11.89 -11.00 3.28
C LEU A 377 -13.40 -10.76 3.34
N ASN A 378 -14.17 -11.72 2.86
CA ASN A 378 -15.62 -11.78 3.10
C ASN A 378 -15.91 -12.40 4.49
N ASP A 379 -15.46 -11.75 5.55
CA ASP A 379 -15.45 -12.25 6.92
C ASP A 379 -16.48 -11.59 7.85
N GLY A 380 -17.33 -10.71 7.29
CA GLY A 380 -18.31 -9.94 8.06
C GLY A 380 -17.70 -8.79 8.88
N SER A 381 -16.42 -8.50 8.72
CA SER A 381 -15.78 -7.31 9.32
C SER A 381 -16.45 -6.02 8.86
N LEU A 382 -16.28 -4.94 9.61
CA LEU A 382 -16.86 -3.64 9.24
C LEU A 382 -16.36 -3.17 7.87
N THR A 383 -15.10 -3.44 7.52
CA THR A 383 -14.55 -3.18 6.18
C THR A 383 -15.30 -3.95 5.09
N ALA A 384 -15.54 -5.25 5.30
CA ALA A 384 -16.30 -6.08 4.35
C ALA A 384 -17.76 -5.61 4.20
N GLN A 385 -18.39 -5.22 5.32
CA GLN A 385 -19.75 -4.67 5.32
C GLN A 385 -19.84 -3.38 4.51
N VAL A 386 -18.97 -2.41 4.78
CA VAL A 386 -18.91 -1.11 4.08
C VAL A 386 -18.73 -1.32 2.57
N LEU A 387 -17.82 -2.21 2.16
CA LEU A 387 -17.57 -2.50 0.76
C LEU A 387 -18.77 -3.21 0.11
N THR A 388 -19.42 -4.14 0.80
CA THR A 388 -20.60 -4.84 0.30
C THR A 388 -21.77 -3.86 0.08
N GLU A 389 -22.04 -2.99 1.05
CA GLU A 389 -23.08 -1.95 0.95
C GLU A 389 -22.79 -1.00 -0.21
N HIS A 390 -21.54 -0.56 -0.36
CA HIS A 390 -21.13 0.27 -1.50
C HIS A 390 -21.35 -0.44 -2.83
N ASN A 391 -20.99 -1.72 -2.93
CA ASN A 391 -21.20 -2.52 -4.14
C ASN A 391 -22.68 -2.61 -4.52
N LEU A 392 -23.57 -2.81 -3.55
CA LEU A 392 -25.02 -2.81 -3.79
C LEU A 392 -25.50 -1.44 -4.27
N LYS A 393 -25.06 -0.38 -3.62
CA LYS A 393 -25.39 1.02 -3.99
C LYS A 393 -24.92 1.35 -5.41
N MET A 394 -23.69 0.97 -5.78
CA MET A 394 -23.18 1.14 -7.15
C MET A 394 -24.05 0.43 -8.19
N ARG A 395 -24.70 -0.66 -7.84
CA ARG A 395 -25.56 -1.45 -8.73
C ARG A 395 -27.03 -1.06 -8.69
N ASP A 396 -27.39 0.03 -8.00
CA ASP A 396 -28.77 0.45 -7.77
C ASP A 396 -29.64 -0.67 -7.14
N LEU A 397 -29.00 -1.50 -6.30
CA LEU A 397 -29.68 -2.57 -5.55
C LEU A 397 -30.07 -2.05 -4.16
N PRO A 398 -31.16 -2.60 -3.57
CA PRO A 398 -31.56 -2.23 -2.22
C PRO A 398 -30.42 -2.48 -1.22
N VAL A 399 -30.11 -1.47 -0.42
CA VAL A 399 -29.14 -1.55 0.65
C VAL A 399 -29.72 -0.92 1.90
N ASP A 400 -29.58 -1.60 3.03
CA ASP A 400 -29.98 -1.10 4.34
C ASP A 400 -28.71 -0.70 5.12
N GLU A 401 -28.15 0.46 4.78
CA GLU A 401 -26.99 1.01 5.51
C GLU A 401 -27.46 1.48 6.89
N PRO A 402 -26.96 0.92 8.00
CA PRO A 402 -27.32 1.41 9.33
C PRO A 402 -26.68 2.77 9.63
N ASN A 403 -27.24 3.49 10.60
CA ASN A 403 -26.52 4.62 11.18
C ASN A 403 -25.18 4.17 11.75
N ARG A 404 -24.09 4.88 11.46
CA ARG A 404 -22.74 4.59 11.97
C ARG A 404 -22.03 5.83 12.45
N LEU A 405 -20.98 5.63 13.26
CA LEU A 405 -20.09 6.68 13.72
C LEU A 405 -18.65 6.16 13.71
N PHE A 406 -17.83 6.70 12.84
CA PHE A 406 -16.39 6.42 12.75
C PHE A 406 -15.61 7.50 13.47
N ILE A 407 -14.45 7.14 14.02
CA ILE A 407 -13.46 8.09 14.56
C ILE A 407 -12.33 8.20 13.54
N ALA A 408 -12.22 9.38 12.94
CA ALA A 408 -11.22 9.67 11.92
C ALA A 408 -9.88 10.14 12.55
N SER A 409 -9.96 10.85 13.69
CA SER A 409 -8.78 11.34 14.43
C SER A 409 -9.14 11.60 15.89
N PRO A 410 -8.22 11.36 16.84
CA PRO A 410 -7.01 10.53 16.67
C PRO A 410 -7.40 9.06 16.51
N VAL A 411 -6.54 8.29 15.82
CA VAL A 411 -6.76 6.84 15.71
C VAL A 411 -6.58 6.17 17.06
N LYS A 412 -7.15 4.98 17.20
CA LYS A 412 -7.05 4.19 18.43
C LYS A 412 -5.57 4.02 18.84
N ASP A 413 -5.28 4.22 20.11
CA ASP A 413 -3.95 4.11 20.71
C ASP A 413 -2.88 5.05 20.12
N ALA A 414 -3.31 6.12 19.45
CA ALA A 414 -2.41 7.15 18.94
C ALA A 414 -1.65 7.84 20.09
N LYS A 415 -0.39 8.21 19.83
CA LYS A 415 0.43 9.05 20.73
C LYS A 415 0.50 10.46 20.16
N VAL A 416 -0.14 11.39 20.81
CA VAL A 416 -0.29 12.77 20.34
C VAL A 416 0.64 13.70 21.11
N THR A 417 1.61 14.30 20.38
CA THR A 417 2.53 15.32 20.92
C THR A 417 2.19 16.64 20.25
N ALA A 418 1.18 17.34 20.72
CA ALA A 418 0.72 18.63 20.18
C ALA A 418 0.17 19.48 21.29
N GLU A 419 0.07 20.79 21.09
CA GLU A 419 -0.58 21.71 22.03
C GLU A 419 -2.10 21.53 22.07
N GLN A 420 -2.67 21.01 20.99
CA GLN A 420 -4.10 20.78 20.81
C GLN A 420 -4.33 19.43 20.14
N VAL A 421 -5.39 18.75 20.53
CA VAL A 421 -5.85 17.52 19.90
C VAL A 421 -7.06 17.82 19.03
N GLU A 422 -6.95 17.55 17.76
CA GLU A 422 -8.08 17.61 16.83
C GLU A 422 -8.79 16.25 16.83
N ILE A 423 -10.03 16.24 17.29
CA ILE A 423 -10.88 15.04 17.27
C ILE A 423 -11.87 15.16 16.12
N LYS A 424 -11.83 14.19 15.21
CA LYS A 424 -12.69 14.11 14.03
C LYS A 424 -13.53 12.85 14.08
N ALA A 425 -14.82 13.01 13.84
CA ALA A 425 -15.79 11.93 13.76
C ALA A 425 -16.56 12.00 12.43
N TYR A 426 -16.79 10.86 11.81
CA TYR A 426 -17.55 10.74 10.56
C TYR A 426 -18.83 9.92 10.81
N PRO A 427 -19.96 10.57 11.08
CA PRO A 427 -21.24 9.89 11.17
C PRO A 427 -21.80 9.60 9.77
N THR A 428 -22.36 8.42 9.55
CA THR A 428 -23.12 8.09 8.35
C THR A 428 -24.56 7.78 8.73
N ALA A 429 -25.49 8.44 8.05
CA ALA A 429 -26.91 8.31 8.31
C ALA A 429 -27.57 7.33 7.34
N LYS A 430 -28.46 6.48 7.86
CA LYS A 430 -29.38 5.66 7.05
C LYS A 430 -30.17 6.53 6.08
N GLU A 431 -30.55 6.00 4.93
CA GLU A 431 -31.37 6.71 3.95
C GLU A 431 -32.63 7.32 4.60
N GLY A 432 -32.92 8.57 4.24
CA GLY A 432 -34.02 9.35 4.81
C GLY A 432 -33.77 9.92 6.20
N THR A 433 -32.56 9.73 6.75
CA THR A 433 -32.15 10.17 8.08
C THR A 433 -31.09 11.27 7.97
N LYS A 434 -31.01 12.15 8.98
CA LYS A 434 -29.98 13.19 9.08
C LYS A 434 -29.28 13.10 10.42
N VAL A 435 -28.00 13.49 10.45
CA VAL A 435 -27.27 13.71 11.69
C VAL A 435 -27.79 14.98 12.35
N GLU A 436 -28.27 14.88 13.59
CA GLU A 436 -28.73 16.03 14.38
C GLU A 436 -27.61 16.66 15.19
N LYS A 437 -26.75 15.83 15.77
CA LYS A 437 -25.69 16.29 16.66
C LYS A 437 -24.62 15.21 16.84
N VAL A 438 -23.37 15.65 16.94
CA VAL A 438 -22.25 14.79 17.39
C VAL A 438 -21.64 15.38 18.65
N THR A 439 -21.47 14.54 19.67
CA THR A 439 -20.93 14.93 20.98
C THR A 439 -19.81 13.99 21.40
N LEU A 440 -18.90 14.50 22.22
CA LEU A 440 -17.88 13.74 22.91
C LEU A 440 -18.07 13.84 24.42
N ARG A 441 -17.77 12.77 25.11
CA ARG A 441 -17.62 12.74 26.56
C ARG A 441 -16.27 12.15 26.91
N ASN A 442 -15.45 12.90 27.64
CA ASN A 442 -14.26 12.36 28.26
C ASN A 442 -14.67 11.45 29.42
N LEU A 443 -14.30 10.16 29.34
CA LEU A 443 -14.74 9.18 30.35
C LEU A 443 -13.95 9.27 31.65
N LEU A 444 -12.79 9.96 31.66
CA LEU A 444 -11.98 10.16 32.85
C LEU A 444 -12.42 11.41 33.62
N THR A 445 -12.55 12.54 32.93
CA THR A 445 -12.89 13.83 33.52
C THR A 445 -14.38 14.16 33.51
N GLN A 446 -15.20 13.42 32.77
CA GLN A 446 -16.62 13.63 32.51
C GLN A 446 -16.94 14.91 31.72
N ALA A 447 -15.93 15.62 31.20
CA ALA A 447 -16.13 16.77 30.33
C ALA A 447 -16.87 16.42 29.05
N ASN A 448 -17.70 17.31 28.53
CA ASN A 448 -18.50 17.12 27.34
C ASN A 448 -18.17 18.18 26.29
N TYR A 449 -18.04 17.76 25.05
CA TYR A 449 -17.75 18.60 23.89
C TYR A 449 -18.80 18.37 22.79
N THR A 450 -19.03 19.37 21.96
CA THR A 450 -19.85 19.23 20.75
C THR A 450 -18.94 19.38 19.54
N LEU A 451 -19.06 18.47 18.59
CA LEU A 451 -18.37 18.53 17.32
C LEU A 451 -19.24 19.22 16.29
N SER A 452 -18.61 19.94 15.36
CA SER A 452 -19.29 20.70 14.31
C SER A 452 -18.71 20.34 12.94
N ASP A 453 -19.58 20.19 11.96
CA ASP A 453 -19.21 20.10 10.53
C ASP A 453 -19.31 21.52 9.95
N THR A 454 -18.16 22.20 9.84
CA THR A 454 -18.12 23.63 9.49
C THR A 454 -17.96 23.87 8.00
N ASP A 455 -17.43 22.91 7.25
CA ASP A 455 -17.20 23.00 5.81
C ASP A 455 -18.18 22.16 4.99
N GLY A 456 -19.04 21.39 5.64
CA GLY A 456 -20.09 20.60 5.01
C GLY A 456 -19.59 19.32 4.34
N ASP A 457 -18.42 18.81 4.73
CA ASP A 457 -17.83 17.61 4.17
C ASP A 457 -18.33 16.30 4.84
N GLY A 458 -19.18 16.43 5.86
CA GLY A 458 -19.75 15.35 6.65
C GLY A 458 -18.85 14.90 7.82
N THR A 459 -17.67 15.51 8.00
CA THR A 459 -16.78 15.26 9.12
C THR A 459 -17.03 16.28 10.21
N TYR A 460 -17.31 15.79 11.41
CA TYR A 460 -17.57 16.63 12.60
C TYR A 460 -16.29 16.73 13.42
N GLU A 461 -15.90 17.95 13.78
CA GLU A 461 -14.60 18.24 14.39
C GLU A 461 -14.72 19.03 15.69
N ALA A 462 -13.77 18.78 16.60
CA ALA A 462 -13.51 19.61 17.78
C ALA A 462 -12.01 19.64 18.06
N THR A 463 -11.50 20.80 18.43
CA THR A 463 -10.12 21.00 18.85
C THR A 463 -10.07 21.23 20.36
N ILE A 464 -9.34 20.40 21.09
CA ILE A 464 -9.26 20.45 22.56
C ILE A 464 -7.81 20.71 22.95
N PRO A 465 -7.53 21.77 23.76
CA PRO A 465 -6.18 22.01 24.26
C PRO A 465 -5.68 20.85 25.14
N VAL A 466 -4.43 20.45 24.97
CA VAL A 466 -3.82 19.39 25.79
C VAL A 466 -3.76 19.81 27.27
N THR A 467 -3.65 21.12 27.58
CA THR A 467 -3.73 21.64 28.94
C THR A 467 -5.06 21.37 29.62
N GLU A 468 -6.15 21.19 28.85
CA GLU A 468 -7.47 20.80 29.37
C GLU A 468 -7.58 19.29 29.56
N LEU A 469 -6.97 18.51 28.65
CA LEU A 469 -6.98 17.04 28.69
C LEU A 469 -6.03 16.50 29.76
N GLY A 470 -4.90 17.17 29.99
CA GLY A 470 -3.75 16.62 30.71
C GLY A 470 -2.91 15.68 29.85
N TYR A 471 -1.81 15.21 30.44
CA TYR A 471 -0.94 14.22 29.79
C TYR A 471 -1.28 12.80 30.22
N GLY A 472 -1.01 11.82 29.34
CA GLY A 472 -1.27 10.41 29.57
C GLY A 472 -2.48 9.90 28.81
N GLU A 473 -3.04 8.78 29.29
CA GLU A 473 -4.18 8.11 28.66
C GLU A 473 -5.42 8.99 28.63
N GLN A 474 -6.05 9.08 27.46
CA GLN A 474 -7.32 9.75 27.23
C GLN A 474 -8.35 8.74 26.76
N LYS A 475 -9.54 8.74 27.38
CA LYS A 475 -10.65 7.86 27.02
C LYS A 475 -11.88 8.67 26.71
N PHE A 476 -12.46 8.45 25.54
CA PHE A 476 -13.62 9.19 25.07
C PHE A 476 -14.74 8.26 24.60
N GLN A 477 -15.97 8.73 24.74
CA GLN A 477 -17.12 8.24 24.01
C GLN A 477 -17.62 9.34 23.08
N ALA A 478 -17.60 9.04 21.77
CA ALA A 478 -18.30 9.84 20.77
C ALA A 478 -19.73 9.32 20.62
N LYS A 479 -20.69 10.23 20.44
CA LYS A 479 -22.10 9.90 20.22
C LYS A 479 -22.68 10.75 19.10
N ALA A 480 -23.22 10.09 18.09
CA ALA A 480 -24.01 10.73 17.03
C ALA A 480 -25.51 10.49 17.28
N LYS A 481 -26.28 11.57 17.21
CA LYS A 481 -27.74 11.56 17.27
C LYS A 481 -28.30 11.74 15.87
N PHE A 482 -29.33 10.97 15.53
CA PHE A 482 -29.96 10.97 14.21
C PHE A 482 -31.44 11.31 14.30
N THR A 483 -32.00 11.86 13.21
CA THR A 483 -33.44 12.22 13.15
C THR A 483 -34.35 11.00 13.21
N VAL A 484 -33.88 9.85 12.73
CA VAL A 484 -34.61 8.56 12.72
C VAL A 484 -33.66 7.44 13.09
N GLY A 485 -34.16 6.44 13.81
CA GLY A 485 -33.38 5.28 14.28
C GLY A 485 -32.61 5.56 15.57
N ASP A 486 -31.76 4.62 15.94
CA ASP A 486 -31.02 4.69 17.18
C ASP A 486 -29.79 5.61 17.08
N ASP A 487 -29.49 6.26 18.20
CA ASP A 487 -28.22 6.96 18.38
C ASP A 487 -27.06 5.95 18.36
N VAL A 488 -25.94 6.35 17.77
CA VAL A 488 -24.73 5.50 17.70
C VAL A 488 -23.64 6.07 18.59
N SER A 489 -22.99 5.23 19.36
CA SER A 489 -21.87 5.60 20.22
C SER A 489 -20.65 4.72 19.95
N THR A 490 -19.48 5.35 19.95
CA THR A 490 -18.18 4.68 19.75
C THR A 490 -17.21 5.13 20.85
N ASN A 491 -16.57 4.17 21.51
CA ASN A 491 -15.51 4.46 22.47
C ASN A 491 -14.16 4.39 21.76
N PHE A 492 -13.26 5.31 22.09
CA PHE A 492 -11.89 5.33 21.58
C PHE A 492 -10.95 5.89 22.64
N GLN A 493 -9.67 5.62 22.46
CA GLN A 493 -8.62 6.07 23.36
C GLN A 493 -7.37 6.46 22.60
N PHE A 494 -6.58 7.34 23.20
CA PHE A 494 -5.28 7.78 22.72
C PHE A 494 -4.45 8.28 23.91
N GLU A 495 -3.18 8.56 23.69
CA GLU A 495 -2.28 9.09 24.72
C GLU A 495 -1.80 10.49 24.32
N THR A 496 -1.92 11.45 25.23
CA THR A 496 -1.30 12.78 25.10
C THR A 496 0.08 12.77 25.71
N LEU A 497 1.09 13.15 24.93
CA LEU A 497 2.49 13.18 25.37
C LEU A 497 2.99 14.59 25.60
N GLN A 498 3.89 14.74 26.57
CA GLN A 498 4.60 16.00 26.76
C GLN A 498 5.50 16.30 25.55
N LYS A 499 5.63 17.60 25.25
CA LYS A 499 6.53 18.06 24.19
C LYS A 499 7.98 17.84 24.58
N ILE A 500 8.74 17.26 23.66
CA ILE A 500 10.19 17.12 23.82
C ILE A 500 10.84 18.46 23.48
N VAL A 501 11.53 19.04 24.44
CA VAL A 501 12.21 20.34 24.28
C VAL A 501 13.71 20.22 24.17
N GLY A 502 14.26 19.02 24.34
CA GLY A 502 15.70 18.75 24.24
C GLY A 502 16.04 17.26 24.28
N GLN A 503 17.33 16.99 24.25
CA GLN A 503 17.88 15.65 24.35
C GLN A 503 18.98 15.63 25.41
N ASN A 504 19.04 14.60 26.20
CA ASN A 504 20.11 14.34 27.18
C ASN A 504 20.87 13.06 26.74
N ALA A 505 22.19 13.17 26.60
CA ALA A 505 23.01 12.03 26.23
C ALA A 505 23.02 11.00 27.36
N VAL A 506 22.67 9.76 27.03
CA VAL A 506 22.67 8.60 27.95
C VAL A 506 23.92 7.76 27.76
N SER A 507 24.25 7.46 26.50
CA SER A 507 25.46 6.73 26.12
C SER A 507 26.13 7.40 24.94
N SER A 508 27.41 7.71 25.06
CA SER A 508 28.22 8.33 24.02
C SER A 508 29.50 7.57 23.80
N TYR A 509 29.87 7.41 22.52
CA TYR A 509 31.04 6.66 22.08
C TYR A 509 31.96 7.57 21.28
N ASP A 510 33.05 8.04 21.89
CA ASP A 510 34.05 8.93 21.29
C ASP A 510 35.30 8.20 20.78
N PHE A 511 35.36 6.88 21.02
CA PHE A 511 36.38 5.94 20.59
C PHE A 511 37.81 6.21 21.12
N LYS A 512 37.96 7.09 22.11
CA LYS A 512 39.28 7.35 22.72
C LYS A 512 39.85 6.14 23.45
N ASP A 513 38.99 5.34 24.03
CA ASP A 513 39.33 4.14 24.77
C ASP A 513 39.05 2.84 23.97
N GLY A 514 39.42 2.81 22.70
CA GLY A 514 39.17 1.71 21.80
C GLY A 514 37.78 1.66 21.20
N ALA A 515 37.33 0.50 20.73
CA ALA A 515 36.05 0.36 20.05
C ALA A 515 34.81 0.43 20.97
N GLN A 516 35.03 0.51 22.29
CA GLN A 516 33.98 0.74 23.30
C GLN A 516 32.77 -0.23 23.18
N GLY A 517 33.04 -1.49 22.86
CA GLY A 517 32.01 -2.54 22.72
C GLY A 517 31.43 -2.70 21.33
N TRP A 518 31.86 -1.86 20.38
CA TRP A 518 31.45 -2.03 18.97
C TRP A 518 32.33 -3.10 18.29
N GLU A 519 31.68 -4.02 17.58
CA GLU A 519 32.33 -5.13 16.87
C GLU A 519 31.73 -5.31 15.47
N LYS A 520 32.55 -5.85 14.55
CA LYS A 520 32.07 -6.16 13.22
C LYS A 520 31.04 -7.29 13.26
N GLU A 521 30.06 -7.19 12.38
CA GLU A 521 29.02 -8.20 12.18
C GLU A 521 28.99 -8.65 10.72
N GLY A 522 27.90 -9.21 10.22
CA GLY A 522 27.76 -9.73 8.87
C GLY A 522 27.80 -8.67 7.75
N THR A 523 27.82 -9.16 6.52
CA THR A 523 27.71 -8.35 5.30
C THR A 523 26.59 -8.87 4.42
N TRP A 524 26.14 -8.04 3.47
CA TRP A 524 25.25 -8.45 2.39
C TRP A 524 25.75 -7.86 1.06
N GLN A 525 26.12 -8.73 0.11
CA GLN A 525 26.66 -8.32 -1.20
C GLN A 525 27.89 -7.39 -1.13
N ALA A 526 28.54 -7.33 0.03
CA ALA A 526 29.75 -6.57 0.31
C ALA A 526 30.73 -7.44 1.09
N ASP A 527 32.00 -7.07 1.14
CA ASP A 527 33.03 -7.81 1.86
C ASP A 527 33.74 -6.92 2.87
N TRP A 528 34.01 -7.45 4.07
CA TRP A 528 35.00 -6.87 4.96
C TRP A 528 36.39 -7.06 4.40
N THR A 529 37.24 -6.02 4.48
CA THR A 529 38.65 -6.06 4.06
C THR A 529 39.58 -5.77 5.22
N GLY A 530 40.83 -6.17 5.16
CA GLY A 530 41.81 -5.96 6.22
C GLY A 530 41.33 -6.49 7.59
N ASN A 531 41.44 -5.66 8.64
CA ASN A 531 40.95 -5.99 9.99
C ASN A 531 39.44 -5.87 10.14
N GLY A 532 38.76 -5.33 9.11
CA GLY A 532 37.33 -5.04 9.12
C GLY A 532 37.01 -3.80 9.94
N LEU A 533 36.90 -3.94 11.26
CA LEU A 533 36.62 -2.84 12.19
C LEU A 533 37.82 -2.66 13.16
N GLU A 534 38.30 -1.43 13.27
CA GLU A 534 39.32 -1.01 14.23
C GLU A 534 39.13 0.47 14.61
N VAL A 535 39.79 0.95 15.66
CA VAL A 535 39.82 2.40 15.95
C VAL A 535 41.05 3.00 15.30
N SER A 536 40.88 4.16 14.67
CA SER A 536 41.93 4.87 13.96
C SER A 536 41.85 6.39 14.16
N ASN A 537 43.01 7.03 14.12
CA ASN A 537 43.16 8.50 14.12
C ASN A 537 43.48 9.06 12.70
N ASP A 538 43.22 8.28 11.65
CA ASP A 538 43.57 8.68 10.26
C ASP A 538 42.96 10.03 9.86
N LEU A 539 41.81 10.37 10.37
CA LEU A 539 41.11 11.64 10.12
C LEU A 539 41.31 12.70 11.22
N GLY A 540 42.35 12.53 12.09
CA GLY A 540 42.75 13.51 13.09
C GLY A 540 42.10 13.39 14.45
N SER A 541 41.13 12.49 14.61
CA SER A 541 40.50 12.14 15.87
C SER A 541 40.18 10.63 15.92
N PRO A 542 40.04 10.03 17.10
CA PRO A 542 39.63 8.62 17.22
C PRO A 542 38.25 8.39 16.59
N MET A 543 38.15 7.43 15.69
CA MET A 543 36.91 7.00 15.03
C MET A 543 36.92 5.50 14.80
N LEU A 544 35.75 4.88 14.69
CA LEU A 544 35.66 3.54 14.13
C LEU A 544 36.01 3.58 12.66
N LYS A 545 37.02 2.87 12.25
CA LYS A 545 37.44 2.63 10.87
C LYS A 545 36.90 1.30 10.41
N LEU A 546 36.13 1.33 9.33
CA LEU A 546 35.38 0.22 8.77
C LEU A 546 35.91 -0.07 7.37
N SER A 547 36.80 -1.07 7.24
CA SER A 547 37.44 -1.40 5.96
C SER A 547 36.59 -2.41 5.20
N ALA A 548 36.15 -2.03 4.00
CA ALA A 548 35.21 -2.81 3.24
C ALA A 548 35.36 -2.63 1.72
N LYS A 549 34.74 -3.55 0.97
CA LYS A 549 34.61 -3.48 -0.47
C LYS A 549 33.16 -3.66 -0.88
N MET A 550 32.67 -2.75 -1.73
CA MET A 550 31.36 -2.77 -2.37
C MET A 550 31.55 -2.68 -3.88
N SER A 551 30.86 -3.52 -4.63
CA SER A 551 31.07 -3.63 -6.08
C SER A 551 30.48 -2.46 -6.89
N GLY A 552 29.50 -1.77 -6.34
CA GLY A 552 28.72 -0.73 -7.03
C GLY A 552 27.76 -1.24 -8.10
N LYS A 553 27.51 -2.56 -8.14
CA LYS A 553 26.62 -3.17 -9.12
C LYS A 553 25.17 -3.31 -8.61
N ASN A 554 25.02 -3.33 -7.30
CA ASN A 554 23.73 -3.62 -6.66
C ASN A 554 23.17 -2.37 -5.99
N ASP A 555 21.84 -2.30 -5.90
CA ASP A 555 21.13 -1.23 -5.19
C ASP A 555 21.31 -1.32 -3.66
N TRP A 556 21.84 -2.45 -3.16
CA TRP A 556 22.05 -2.71 -1.75
C TRP A 556 23.28 -3.57 -1.53
N GLU A 557 24.35 -2.93 -1.06
CA GLU A 557 25.59 -3.59 -0.62
C GLU A 557 25.92 -3.12 0.80
N GLU A 558 25.95 -4.02 1.78
CA GLU A 558 25.85 -3.67 3.20
C GLU A 558 26.98 -4.27 4.03
N ILE A 559 27.54 -3.46 4.93
CA ILE A 559 28.32 -3.91 6.08
C ILE A 559 27.62 -3.54 7.38
N LYS A 560 27.71 -4.43 8.38
CA LYS A 560 27.05 -4.26 9.68
C LYS A 560 28.06 -4.34 10.81
N PHE A 561 27.89 -3.48 11.78
CA PHE A 561 28.58 -3.56 13.05
C PHE A 561 27.60 -3.37 14.19
N ARG A 562 27.89 -3.91 15.36
CA ARG A 562 26.94 -3.94 16.48
C ARG A 562 27.61 -3.57 17.80
N ASN A 563 26.79 -3.15 18.76
CA ASN A 563 27.12 -3.13 20.17
C ASN A 563 25.99 -3.85 20.93
N SER A 564 26.33 -4.94 21.61
CA SER A 564 25.38 -5.78 22.34
C SER A 564 25.13 -5.31 23.79
N HIS A 565 25.71 -4.19 24.20
CA HIS A 565 25.72 -3.73 25.60
C HIS A 565 25.44 -2.21 25.71
N VAL A 566 24.62 -1.65 24.83
CA VAL A 566 24.23 -0.25 24.93
C VAL A 566 23.47 -0.02 26.22
N GLN A 567 24.06 0.79 27.12
CA GLN A 567 23.50 1.03 28.45
C GLN A 567 22.23 1.89 28.35
N ASP A 568 21.24 1.57 29.20
CA ASP A 568 20.00 2.34 29.35
C ASP A 568 19.25 2.64 28.04
N LEU A 569 19.39 1.78 27.03
CA LEU A 569 18.74 1.93 25.72
C LEU A 569 17.22 2.14 25.83
N VAL A 570 16.60 1.54 26.85
CA VAL A 570 15.16 1.67 27.10
C VAL A 570 14.71 3.13 27.35
N LYS A 571 15.60 3.99 27.84
CA LYS A 571 15.33 5.42 28.08
C LYS A 571 15.47 6.26 26.81
N CYS A 572 16.19 5.72 25.80
CA CYS A 572 16.59 6.49 24.63
C CYS A 572 15.49 6.52 23.60
N ASN A 573 15.26 7.69 23.02
CA ASN A 573 14.36 7.87 21.88
C ASN A 573 15.09 8.29 20.61
N LYS A 574 16.42 8.49 20.66
CA LYS A 574 17.22 8.98 19.55
C LYS A 574 18.60 8.36 19.54
N LEU A 575 19.06 7.94 18.35
CA LEU A 575 20.43 7.59 18.02
C LEU A 575 20.96 8.61 17.03
N LYS A 576 22.16 9.13 17.30
CA LYS A 576 22.90 10.01 16.38
C LYS A 576 24.26 9.41 16.11
N PHE A 577 24.73 9.47 14.86
CA PHE A 577 26.10 9.16 14.47
C PHE A 577 26.48 9.85 13.16
N THR A 578 27.79 9.96 12.92
CA THR A 578 28.31 10.57 11.70
C THR A 578 29.16 9.57 10.92
N VAL A 579 28.93 9.47 9.62
CA VAL A 579 29.68 8.63 8.69
C VAL A 579 30.53 9.52 7.78
N TYR A 580 31.80 9.18 7.62
CA TYR A 580 32.72 9.82 6.68
C TYR A 580 33.19 8.79 5.64
N ILE A 581 33.07 9.12 4.37
CA ILE A 581 33.47 8.29 3.24
C ILE A 581 34.55 9.04 2.47
N PRO A 582 35.85 8.66 2.58
CA PRO A 582 36.90 9.33 1.83
C PRO A 582 36.67 9.24 0.32
N THR A 583 36.71 10.38 -0.36
CA THR A 583 36.43 10.48 -1.79
C THR A 583 37.37 9.64 -2.65
N LYS A 584 38.59 9.39 -2.17
CA LYS A 584 39.61 8.58 -2.86
C LYS A 584 39.29 7.08 -2.96
N TYR A 585 38.28 6.58 -2.21
CA TYR A 585 37.90 5.17 -2.18
C TYR A 585 36.60 4.86 -2.97
N THR A 586 36.04 5.86 -3.62
CA THR A 586 34.83 5.72 -4.44
C THR A 586 35.01 6.46 -5.76
N ASP A 587 34.23 6.08 -6.78
CA ASP A 587 34.19 6.79 -8.06
C ASP A 587 33.28 8.03 -8.06
N GLY A 588 32.69 8.35 -6.91
CA GLY A 588 31.78 9.48 -6.71
C GLY A 588 30.37 9.25 -7.23
N LYS A 589 30.03 8.04 -7.70
CA LYS A 589 28.71 7.69 -8.21
C LYS A 589 27.91 6.88 -7.19
N GLY A 590 26.60 6.79 -7.44
CA GLY A 590 25.67 6.08 -6.56
C GLY A 590 25.36 6.87 -5.29
N GLY A 591 24.92 6.17 -4.26
CA GLY A 591 24.45 6.79 -3.03
C GLY A 591 24.62 5.90 -1.80
N VAL A 592 24.08 6.35 -0.69
CA VAL A 592 24.09 5.66 0.59
C VAL A 592 22.69 5.55 1.17
N ARG A 593 22.45 4.45 1.94
CA ARG A 593 21.17 4.16 2.61
C ARG A 593 21.41 3.65 4.02
N HIS A 594 22.21 4.40 4.79
CA HIS A 594 22.59 3.97 6.14
C HIS A 594 21.39 3.92 7.08
N TYR A 595 21.34 2.91 7.96
CA TYR A 595 20.27 2.73 8.93
C TYR A 595 20.78 2.09 10.21
N ALA A 596 19.92 2.00 11.22
CA ALA A 596 20.16 1.20 12.41
C ALA A 596 19.07 0.13 12.58
N ALA A 597 19.37 -0.89 13.39
CA ALA A 597 18.37 -1.89 13.78
C ALA A 597 18.56 -2.27 15.27
N LEU A 598 17.46 -2.63 15.93
CA LEU A 598 17.50 -3.20 17.28
C LEU A 598 17.50 -4.73 17.19
N GLY A 599 18.19 -5.39 18.12
CA GLY A 599 18.54 -6.81 18.09
C GLY A 599 17.38 -7.76 17.90
N ASP A 600 16.66 -8.10 18.97
CA ASP A 600 15.61 -9.11 18.90
C ASP A 600 14.49 -8.75 17.91
N GLY A 601 14.34 -9.61 16.90
CA GLY A 601 13.33 -9.41 15.85
C GLY A 601 13.76 -8.46 14.73
N TRP A 602 15.03 -7.99 14.69
CA TRP A 602 15.59 -7.14 13.64
C TRP A 602 14.68 -5.93 13.30
N VAL A 603 14.37 -5.10 14.30
CA VAL A 603 13.54 -3.92 14.10
C VAL A 603 14.35 -2.83 13.43
N LYS A 604 14.13 -2.60 12.15
CA LYS A 604 14.75 -1.50 11.39
C LYS A 604 14.23 -0.15 11.88
N LEU A 605 15.14 0.80 12.04
CA LEU A 605 14.87 2.16 12.50
C LEU A 605 15.07 3.15 11.36
N ASP A 606 14.03 3.91 11.03
CA ASP A 606 13.99 5.10 10.16
C ASP A 606 14.92 5.06 8.91
N THR A 607 14.67 4.12 8.00
CA THR A 607 15.57 3.79 6.88
C THR A 607 15.43 4.72 5.68
N ASP A 608 14.23 5.23 5.36
CA ASP A 608 13.98 5.87 4.06
C ASP A 608 14.45 7.32 3.97
N LYS A 609 14.47 8.04 5.09
CA LYS A 609 14.94 9.44 5.16
C LYS A 609 16.45 9.58 4.98
N ASN A 610 17.18 8.48 5.10
CA ASN A 610 18.66 8.46 5.06
C ASN A 610 19.23 8.16 3.66
N ASN A 611 18.35 7.96 2.67
CA ASN A 611 18.76 7.77 1.28
C ASN A 611 19.32 9.07 0.71
N LYS A 612 20.58 9.06 0.31
CA LYS A 612 21.27 10.20 -0.26
C LYS A 612 22.18 9.77 -1.40
N ASP A 613 22.14 10.51 -2.51
CA ASP A 613 23.17 10.38 -3.53
C ASP A 613 24.48 10.97 -3.02
N LEU A 614 25.63 10.36 -3.36
CA LEU A 614 26.93 10.85 -2.90
C LEU A 614 27.17 12.33 -3.25
N GLU A 615 26.75 12.75 -4.44
CA GLU A 615 26.86 14.13 -4.90
C GLU A 615 26.10 15.14 -4.03
N SER A 616 25.07 14.68 -3.31
CA SER A 616 24.25 15.50 -2.42
C SER A 616 24.80 15.62 -1.00
N LEU A 617 25.83 14.85 -0.64
CA LEU A 617 26.45 14.89 0.68
C LEU A 617 27.45 16.04 0.81
N ASP A 618 27.50 16.62 2.00
CA ASP A 618 28.53 17.61 2.34
C ASP A 618 29.93 17.02 2.18
N LYS A 619 30.87 17.81 1.64
CA LYS A 619 32.29 17.45 1.62
C LYS A 619 33.05 18.20 2.69
N VAL A 620 33.85 17.45 3.44
CA VAL A 620 34.72 18.00 4.49
C VAL A 620 36.13 17.48 4.34
N THR A 621 37.14 18.28 4.70
CA THR A 621 38.54 17.84 4.74
C THR A 621 38.97 17.65 6.18
N LEU A 622 39.33 16.43 6.53
CA LEU A 622 39.78 16.04 7.86
C LEU A 622 41.21 15.47 7.74
N ASN A 623 42.15 16.06 8.47
CA ASN A 623 43.57 15.71 8.42
C ASN A 623 44.14 15.56 6.98
N GLY A 624 43.71 16.43 6.09
CA GLY A 624 44.13 16.41 4.67
C GLY A 624 43.41 15.42 3.78
N VAL A 625 42.42 14.68 4.31
CA VAL A 625 41.59 13.74 3.55
C VAL A 625 40.22 14.35 3.28
N GLU A 626 39.84 14.46 2.00
CA GLU A 626 38.50 14.86 1.62
C GLU A 626 37.53 13.71 1.78
N CYS A 627 36.42 13.94 2.47
CA CYS A 627 35.38 12.93 2.75
C CYS A 627 34.01 13.48 2.44
N TYR A 628 33.13 12.62 1.93
CA TYR A 628 31.67 12.81 2.04
C TYR A 628 31.26 12.62 3.49
N LYS A 629 30.39 13.48 4.00
CA LYS A 629 29.92 13.45 5.39
C LYS A 629 28.40 13.28 5.42
N GLN A 630 27.93 12.31 6.23
CA GLN A 630 26.53 12.19 6.55
C GLN A 630 26.37 12.05 8.07
N THR A 631 25.64 12.97 8.69
CA THR A 631 25.18 12.83 10.08
C THR A 631 23.76 12.33 10.06
N LEU A 632 23.51 11.24 10.78
CA LEU A 632 22.22 10.61 10.89
C LEU A 632 21.65 10.87 12.29
N GLU A 633 20.39 11.21 12.35
CA GLU A 633 19.60 11.26 13.56
C GLU A 633 18.41 10.31 13.38
N ILE A 634 18.44 9.18 14.09
CA ILE A 634 17.49 8.10 13.96
C ILE A 634 16.61 8.05 15.20
N LYS A 635 15.29 8.04 15.00
CA LYS A 635 14.32 7.87 16.07
C LYS A 635 14.32 6.42 16.55
N ILE A 636 14.47 6.21 17.84
CA ILE A 636 14.33 4.90 18.49
C ILE A 636 12.89 4.79 18.99
N ALA A 637 12.06 4.01 18.30
CA ALA A 637 10.73 3.67 18.74
C ALA A 637 10.74 2.27 19.36
N ASN A 638 9.92 2.03 20.38
CA ASN A 638 9.74 0.72 21.01
C ASN A 638 11.00 0.10 21.66
N ALA A 639 11.91 0.92 22.20
CA ALA A 639 13.09 0.43 22.92
C ALA A 639 12.73 -0.29 24.23
N GLU A 640 11.56 -0.04 24.80
CA GLU A 640 11.09 -0.54 26.10
C GLU A 640 11.13 -2.06 26.26
N ASN A 641 11.03 -2.81 25.17
CA ASN A 641 10.97 -4.27 25.18
C ASN A 641 12.15 -4.91 24.44
N LYS A 642 13.30 -4.22 24.30
CA LYS A 642 14.38 -4.69 23.43
C LYS A 642 15.63 -5.06 24.21
N SER A 643 16.33 -6.04 23.68
CA SER A 643 17.72 -6.33 23.98
C SER A 643 18.58 -5.07 23.83
N PRO A 644 19.65 -4.90 24.64
CA PRO A 644 20.61 -3.80 24.47
C PRO A 644 21.42 -3.88 23.15
N ASP A 645 21.14 -4.85 22.29
CA ASP A 645 21.79 -5.00 20.99
C ASP A 645 21.35 -3.93 20.00
N VAL A 646 22.31 -3.19 19.47
CA VAL A 646 22.10 -2.21 18.40
C VAL A 646 23.03 -2.50 17.25
N PHE A 647 22.47 -2.55 16.04
CA PHE A 647 23.21 -2.65 14.79
C PHE A 647 23.21 -1.31 14.08
N ILE A 648 24.37 -0.91 13.56
CA ILE A 648 24.48 0.16 12.56
C ILE A 648 24.88 -0.49 11.26
N CYS A 649 24.13 -0.16 10.21
CA CYS A 649 24.24 -0.76 8.89
C CYS A 649 24.65 0.33 7.90
N LEU A 650 25.83 0.21 7.30
CA LEU A 650 26.30 1.08 6.27
C LEU A 650 26.03 0.45 4.90
N VAL A 651 25.21 1.11 4.11
CA VAL A 651 24.72 0.57 2.83
C VAL A 651 25.16 1.47 1.69
N GLY A 652 25.78 0.88 0.66
CA GLY A 652 26.01 1.47 -0.62
C GLY A 652 24.89 1.11 -1.60
N ASN A 653 24.42 2.10 -2.34
CA ASN A 653 23.44 1.96 -3.42
C ASN A 653 24.15 2.31 -4.75
N LYS A 654 24.48 1.29 -5.53
CA LYS A 654 25.30 1.48 -6.76
C LYS A 654 26.60 2.28 -6.53
N MET A 655 27.12 2.24 -5.32
CA MET A 655 28.34 2.91 -4.90
C MET A 655 29.52 1.94 -4.97
N ALA A 656 30.39 2.10 -5.95
CA ALA A 656 31.65 1.38 -5.98
C ALA A 656 32.57 1.93 -4.89
N PHE A 657 33.01 1.06 -3.97
CA PHE A 657 33.84 1.45 -2.84
C PHE A 657 34.88 0.37 -2.53
N ASP A 658 36.13 0.77 -2.34
CA ASP A 658 37.21 -0.13 -1.92
C ASP A 658 38.19 0.62 -1.00
N GLY A 659 37.98 0.48 0.32
CA GLY A 659 38.77 1.20 1.32
C GLY A 659 38.15 1.24 2.69
N SER A 660 38.28 2.37 3.40
CA SER A 660 37.78 2.53 4.77
C SER A 660 36.80 3.70 4.89
N MET A 661 35.62 3.44 5.47
CA MET A 661 34.70 4.44 6.00
C MET A 661 34.99 4.67 7.48
N TYR A 662 34.58 5.82 7.99
CA TYR A 662 34.79 6.16 9.39
C TYR A 662 33.47 6.56 10.04
N VAL A 663 33.30 6.14 11.31
CA VAL A 663 32.12 6.50 12.10
C VAL A 663 32.54 7.19 13.38
N SER A 664 31.91 8.34 13.66
CA SER A 664 32.14 9.11 14.90
C SER A 664 30.83 9.54 15.54
N ASP A 665 30.95 10.11 16.73
CA ASP A 665 29.86 10.78 17.46
C ASP A 665 28.62 9.89 17.63
N VAL A 666 28.84 8.61 17.95
CA VAL A 666 27.71 7.71 18.23
C VAL A 666 27.14 8.05 19.60
N GLU A 667 25.90 8.52 19.62
CA GLU A 667 25.23 8.97 20.84
C GLU A 667 23.80 8.43 20.89
N PHE A 668 23.44 7.89 22.04
CA PHE A 668 22.07 7.54 22.39
C PHE A 668 21.56 8.56 23.41
N SER A 669 20.41 9.16 23.15
CA SER A 669 19.87 10.21 23.98
C SER A 669 18.42 9.94 24.40
N GLU A 670 18.09 10.37 25.62
CA GLU A 670 16.74 10.40 26.17
C GLU A 670 16.09 11.77 25.97
N PRO A 671 14.74 11.83 25.86
CA PRO A 671 14.03 13.10 25.70
C PRO A 671 14.06 13.93 27.00
N ILE A 672 14.23 15.23 26.87
CA ILE A 672 13.92 16.22 27.90
C ILE A 672 12.54 16.77 27.59
N PHE A 673 11.60 16.56 28.49
CA PHE A 673 10.24 17.06 28.35
C PHE A 673 10.07 18.48 28.86
N GLU A 674 9.16 19.22 28.27
CA GLU A 674 8.70 20.52 28.77
C GLU A 674 8.13 20.35 30.17
N LYS A 675 8.53 21.23 31.12
CA LYS A 675 8.10 21.14 32.54
C LYS A 675 6.70 21.69 32.72
#